data_3e0975ffdcaed916f3ab9501ee6f6ab6
#
_entry.id   3e0975ffdcaed916f3ab9501ee6f6ab6
#
_cell.length_a   1.000
_cell.length_b   1.000
_cell.length_c   1.000
_cell.angle_alpha   90.00
_cell.angle_beta   90.00
_cell.angle_gamma   90.00
#
_symmetry.space_group_name_H-M   'P 1'
#
loop_
_entity.id
_entity.type
_entity.pdbx_description
1 polymer ?
#
loop_
_entity_poly.entity_id
_entity_poly.type
_entity_poly.pdbx_seq_one_letter_code
_entity_poly.pdbx_strand_id
1 'polypeptide(L)'
;MLKKTLLSLAITASTAGLTACNISSIDNNDDVAKAPIQAGQPGQAPATVSPLFNPARGQLPLATDFLFGFPKAEDGKTPKYATDADGTLYHKGAYEINLLEERISLIQPGQEGYNPVLNALNEMDGVSINAELDIPLNGNIDIASVIPGKNIILLPLNYDDPLIDEDTKSGESPFKAEFTDYTVSVVQYATPPNEAEKFALRVNLTKPLASKTRYLVILANNGSDSIKSIDGKPMVMPVQYKSLAGDDTLLSSKLAPARKLVKNWTESAKGYLASKQQDPNGLVMAYTLTTGGGVEVLSTMAAPGNANSDLKQDPALRAVVAKAFADNPNDVAAAQQQAAGTLVGAPYNVPAGSVAAVIGLATSLETPGPRAISLPAAGVDLDSDGEIGLNIANFIPSYANTTFVNVLTGSIDLPYYIKAPQGAYTGENALTAPGYLCTPSSASDALCIAGKTSAGNTIVSQWEADDSLATDLQNPALTPPSANVTRLFPFAKKNGMRKAPVLVVKPAGTVPPGGYPVVIYQHGIFGDRTDSLGVAKQLADAGFVTVAIDLPLHGVMPTDVISGTTTPIFASLLGAKGTDISGFDAETQALYVSGETVAERHFGLTRDAVEFKPTAVSGTNPALNGSGSLFINLVHLQTARDNMRQAVMDLLNLNASLGSIDLDNDGNTDIDVTKVHFIGHSLGGIIGTTFVATNNLNGTTLNPNGNAALPLITESVFGMPGSAIPRLLEASASFGPSIKAPLTTSTENGGFGLLENSESYNQLFYVFQGALDSVDPASFAQAMNQIPGNLAKYMVIESIGDQVVPNSAPSPLAGTSPLAALLGTTQIDTGTSDFSSGKFFVRYKDADSSHGSLASPGKDLIEADAFTEIMTSTINLFSGGNPAVTGSTVAPIAAE
;
A
#
# COMPACT_ATOMS: atom_id res chain seq x y z
N MET A 1 17.75 -20.03 -24.97
CA MET A 1 18.89 -19.76 -24.07
C MET A 1 19.01 -18.29 -23.69
N LEU A 2 18.77 -17.33 -24.59
CA LEU A 2 18.87 -15.89 -24.26
C LEU A 2 17.88 -15.38 -23.17
N LYS A 3 16.66 -15.92 -23.12
CA LYS A 3 15.61 -15.48 -22.18
C LYS A 3 15.79 -15.95 -20.71
N LYS A 4 16.46 -17.06 -20.48
CA LYS A 4 16.79 -17.52 -19.12
C LYS A 4 17.86 -16.67 -18.46
N THR A 5 18.73 -16.08 -19.26
CA THR A 5 19.79 -15.18 -18.80
C THR A 5 19.23 -13.81 -18.36
N LEU A 6 18.07 -13.40 -18.89
CA LEU A 6 17.54 -12.04 -18.68
C LEU A 6 16.85 -11.87 -17.31
N LEU A 7 16.17 -12.87 -16.77
CA LEU A 7 15.57 -12.73 -15.44
C LEU A 7 16.62 -12.95 -14.32
N SER A 8 17.55 -13.89 -14.50
CA SER A 8 18.74 -13.99 -13.64
C SER A 8 19.62 -12.74 -13.78
N LEU A 9 19.73 -12.17 -15.00
CA LEU A 9 20.45 -10.93 -15.24
C LEU A 9 19.75 -9.72 -14.62
N ALA A 10 18.44 -9.71 -14.55
CA ALA A 10 17.68 -8.57 -14.03
C ALA A 10 17.70 -8.49 -12.50
N ILE A 11 17.78 -9.63 -11.82
CA ILE A 11 17.98 -9.67 -10.38
C ILE A 11 19.48 -9.57 -10.06
N THR A 12 20.35 -10.13 -10.89
CA THR A 12 21.79 -9.81 -10.88
C THR A 12 22.05 -8.38 -11.29
N ALA A 13 21.17 -7.72 -12.03
CA ALA A 13 21.29 -6.30 -12.36
C ALA A 13 20.78 -5.37 -11.25
N SER A 14 19.89 -5.81 -10.35
CA SER A 14 19.66 -5.07 -9.07
C SER A 14 20.91 -5.11 -8.19
N THR A 15 21.69 -6.17 -8.31
CA THR A 15 23.04 -6.28 -7.76
C THR A 15 24.12 -5.75 -8.72
N ALA A 16 23.91 -5.71 -10.03
CA ALA A 16 24.76 -5.04 -11.01
C ALA A 16 24.61 -3.52 -11.01
N GLY A 17 23.59 -3.00 -10.31
CA GLY A 17 23.55 -1.59 -9.93
C GLY A 17 24.82 -1.12 -9.23
N LEU A 18 25.55 -2.00 -8.60
CA LEU A 18 26.87 -1.71 -8.02
C LEU A 18 28.02 -1.77 -9.03
N THR A 19 27.83 -2.39 -10.18
CA THR A 19 28.79 -2.23 -11.27
C THR A 19 28.79 -0.81 -11.84
N ALA A 20 27.82 -0.05 -11.49
CA ALA A 20 27.67 1.35 -11.89
C ALA A 20 28.49 2.34 -11.10
N CYS A 21 29.26 1.95 -10.15
CA CYS A 21 30.48 2.69 -9.87
C CYS A 21 31.52 2.48 -11.00
N ASN A 22 31.04 2.28 -12.25
CA ASN A 22 31.92 2.02 -13.41
C ASN A 22 32.98 0.91 -13.17
N ILE A 23 32.59 -0.12 -12.43
CA ILE A 23 33.42 -1.29 -12.15
C ILE A 23 33.42 -2.24 -13.36
N SER A 24 32.53 -2.04 -14.32
CA SER A 24 32.50 -2.80 -15.58
C SER A 24 33.73 -2.62 -16.47
N SER A 25 34.58 -1.64 -16.19
CA SER A 25 35.88 -1.46 -16.85
C SER A 25 37.09 -1.89 -16.00
N ILE A 26 36.88 -2.59 -14.91
CA ILE A 26 37.92 -3.44 -14.39
C ILE A 26 38.05 -4.53 -15.44
N ASP A 27 39.01 -4.34 -16.35
CA ASP A 27 39.43 -5.38 -17.28
C ASP A 27 39.43 -6.71 -16.53
N ASN A 28 39.05 -7.79 -17.23
CA ASN A 28 39.12 -9.17 -16.75
C ASN A 28 40.53 -9.57 -16.27
N ASN A 29 41.22 -8.67 -15.62
CA ASN A 29 42.41 -8.97 -14.88
C ASN A 29 41.93 -9.74 -13.62
N ASP A 30 42.03 -10.99 -13.75
CA ASP A 30 41.72 -12.11 -12.89
C ASP A 30 42.08 -11.96 -11.39
N ASP A 31 42.74 -10.90 -10.97
CA ASP A 31 43.24 -10.79 -9.61
C ASP A 31 42.20 -10.32 -8.58
N VAL A 32 41.16 -9.55 -8.98
CA VAL A 32 40.03 -9.28 -8.08
C VAL A 32 39.06 -10.48 -8.04
N ALA A 33 39.03 -11.24 -9.13
CA ALA A 33 38.23 -12.46 -9.22
C ALA A 33 38.89 -13.65 -8.47
N LYS A 34 40.15 -13.56 -8.15
CA LYS A 34 40.94 -14.63 -7.51
C LYS A 34 41.05 -14.57 -5.99
N ALA A 35 40.44 -13.59 -5.31
CA ALA A 35 40.15 -13.83 -3.91
C ALA A 35 39.21 -15.06 -3.88
N PRO A 36 39.59 -16.15 -3.24
CA PRO A 36 38.84 -17.37 -3.37
C PRO A 36 37.43 -17.14 -2.87
N ILE A 37 36.47 -17.19 -3.82
CA ILE A 37 35.12 -17.54 -3.43
C ILE A 37 35.32 -18.96 -2.89
N GLN A 38 35.28 -19.12 -1.60
CA GLN A 38 34.96 -20.41 -1.04
C GLN A 38 33.43 -20.62 -1.20
N ALA A 39 32.99 -20.60 -2.45
CA ALA A 39 31.81 -21.37 -2.81
C ALA A 39 32.24 -22.84 -2.61
N GLY A 40 31.72 -23.44 -1.57
CA GLY A 40 31.95 -24.87 -1.37
C GLY A 40 31.60 -25.60 -2.65
N GLN A 41 32.34 -26.67 -2.93
CA GLN A 41 31.92 -27.66 -3.92
C GLN A 41 30.50 -28.08 -3.57
N PRO A 42 29.61 -28.36 -4.54
CA PRO A 42 28.27 -28.84 -4.22
C PRO A 42 28.36 -29.98 -3.19
N GLY A 43 27.77 -29.77 -2.01
CA GLY A 43 27.78 -30.72 -0.92
C GLY A 43 28.88 -30.58 0.14
N GLN A 44 29.76 -29.56 0.06
CA GLN A 44 30.74 -29.33 1.12
C GLN A 44 30.46 -27.98 1.80
N ALA A 45 30.15 -28.02 3.09
CA ALA A 45 29.96 -26.79 3.89
C ALA A 45 31.23 -25.94 3.88
N PRO A 46 31.16 -24.61 3.80
CA PRO A 46 32.35 -23.77 3.86
C PRO A 46 33.06 -23.93 5.21
N ALA A 47 34.38 -23.90 5.19
CA ALA A 47 35.19 -24.05 6.40
C ALA A 47 34.90 -22.98 7.48
N THR A 48 34.41 -21.83 7.06
CA THR A 48 33.96 -20.71 7.92
C THR A 48 32.76 -20.05 7.30
N VAL A 49 31.77 -19.67 8.12
CA VAL A 49 30.59 -18.92 7.64
C VAL A 49 30.84 -17.42 7.78
N SER A 50 30.44 -16.67 6.77
CA SER A 50 30.46 -15.19 6.74
C SER A 50 29.21 -14.67 6.02
N PRO A 51 28.79 -13.44 6.33
CA PRO A 51 27.87 -12.72 5.47
C PRO A 51 28.47 -12.56 4.07
N LEU A 52 27.62 -12.55 3.05
CA LEU A 52 28.05 -12.20 1.70
C LEU A 52 28.13 -10.67 1.61
N PHE A 53 29.32 -10.17 1.30
CA PHE A 53 29.58 -8.75 1.09
C PHE A 53 30.60 -8.55 -0.02
N ASN A 54 30.10 -8.40 -1.23
CA ASN A 54 30.93 -8.12 -2.38
C ASN A 54 30.19 -7.13 -3.31
N PRO A 55 30.37 -5.79 -3.12
CA PRO A 55 29.74 -4.79 -3.94
C PRO A 55 29.99 -4.99 -5.45
N ALA A 56 31.21 -5.36 -5.83
CA ALA A 56 31.56 -5.56 -7.24
C ALA A 56 30.82 -6.71 -7.92
N ARG A 57 30.22 -7.62 -7.15
CA ARG A 57 29.45 -8.76 -7.64
C ARG A 57 27.96 -8.69 -7.26
N GLY A 58 27.55 -7.59 -6.65
CA GLY A 58 26.20 -7.44 -6.18
C GLY A 58 25.82 -8.38 -5.03
N GLN A 59 26.77 -8.97 -4.34
CA GLN A 59 26.53 -9.84 -3.19
C GLN A 59 26.43 -8.97 -1.93
N LEU A 60 25.24 -8.49 -1.66
CA LEU A 60 24.91 -7.57 -0.55
C LEU A 60 23.52 -7.90 0.00
N PRO A 61 23.21 -7.51 1.25
CA PRO A 61 21.83 -7.41 1.68
C PRO A 61 21.04 -6.52 0.74
N LEU A 62 19.83 -6.94 0.35
CA LEU A 62 18.98 -6.10 -0.51
C LEU A 62 18.59 -4.80 0.20
N ALA A 63 18.30 -4.90 1.51
CA ALA A 63 18.02 -3.74 2.35
C ALA A 63 19.33 -3.06 2.77
N THR A 64 19.89 -2.20 1.94
CA THR A 64 21.16 -1.48 2.26
C THR A 64 21.22 -0.13 1.57
N ASP A 65 21.85 0.85 2.23
CA ASP A 65 22.11 2.16 1.64
C ASP A 65 23.06 2.14 0.44
N PHE A 66 23.72 1.03 0.16
CA PHE A 66 24.39 0.85 -1.11
C PHE A 66 23.46 0.93 -2.31
N LEU A 67 22.23 0.38 -2.16
CA LEU A 67 21.21 0.48 -3.18
C LEU A 67 20.44 1.80 -3.05
N PHE A 68 20.30 2.27 -1.85
CA PHE A 68 19.26 3.22 -1.48
C PHE A 68 19.80 4.54 -0.85
N GLY A 69 21.03 4.74 -0.70
CA GLY A 69 21.60 5.90 -0.02
C GLY A 69 22.57 6.75 -0.82
N PHE A 70 22.72 6.47 -2.10
CA PHE A 70 23.63 7.23 -2.95
C PHE A 70 22.90 7.94 -4.09
N PRO A 71 23.31 9.09 -4.47
CA PRO A 71 24.51 9.86 -4.24
C PRO A 71 24.22 11.29 -3.81
N LYS A 72 25.09 11.85 -2.99
CA LYS A 72 25.18 13.30 -2.79
C LYS A 72 26.21 13.92 -3.73
N ALA A 73 26.09 15.23 -4.00
CA ALA A 73 27.09 16.00 -4.69
C ALA A 73 28.45 15.89 -3.98
N GLU A 74 29.54 16.32 -4.62
CA GLU A 74 30.88 16.26 -4.04
C GLU A 74 31.02 17.03 -2.72
N ASP A 75 30.13 18.02 -2.47
CA ASP A 75 30.06 18.75 -1.19
C ASP A 75 29.46 17.92 -0.05
N GLY A 76 28.93 16.72 -0.33
CA GLY A 76 28.36 15.82 0.65
C GLY A 76 27.01 16.25 1.24
N LYS A 77 26.49 17.42 0.89
CA LYS A 77 25.29 18.02 1.49
C LYS A 77 24.15 18.23 0.50
N THR A 78 24.49 18.58 -0.72
CA THR A 78 23.49 18.88 -1.77
C THR A 78 22.97 17.57 -2.38
N PRO A 79 21.66 17.31 -2.39
CA PRO A 79 21.10 16.18 -3.14
C PRO A 79 21.54 16.25 -4.60
N LYS A 80 22.02 15.13 -5.17
CA LYS A 80 22.27 15.06 -6.60
C LYS A 80 20.96 14.91 -7.34
N TYR A 81 20.71 15.88 -8.21
CA TYR A 81 19.64 15.76 -9.19
C TYR A 81 20.18 15.14 -10.47
N ALA A 82 19.40 14.27 -11.07
CA ALA A 82 19.69 13.82 -12.41
C ALA A 82 19.19 14.85 -13.42
N THR A 83 19.90 14.94 -14.52
CA THR A 83 19.37 15.58 -15.74
C THR A 83 19.00 14.46 -16.72
N ASP A 84 17.81 14.55 -17.32
CA ASP A 84 17.48 13.70 -18.46
C ASP A 84 18.25 14.10 -19.72
N ALA A 85 18.02 13.38 -20.82
CA ALA A 85 18.68 13.66 -22.10
C ALA A 85 18.40 15.07 -22.63
N ASP A 86 17.31 15.68 -22.19
CA ASP A 86 16.88 17.03 -22.57
C ASP A 86 17.38 18.09 -21.59
N GLY A 87 18.14 17.71 -20.57
CA GLY A 87 18.69 18.61 -19.56
C GLY A 87 17.72 18.97 -18.42
N THR A 88 16.55 18.34 -18.35
CA THR A 88 15.59 18.57 -17.28
C THR A 88 16.08 17.93 -16.00
N LEU A 89 16.17 18.71 -14.93
CA LEU A 89 16.49 18.23 -13.60
C LEU A 89 15.29 17.46 -13.03
N TYR A 90 15.51 16.26 -12.55
CA TYR A 90 14.50 15.53 -11.77
C TYR A 90 15.08 15.07 -10.45
N HIS A 91 14.26 15.15 -9.41
CA HIS A 91 14.59 14.50 -8.16
C HIS A 91 14.59 12.99 -8.43
N LYS A 92 15.78 12.43 -8.30
CA LYS A 92 15.86 11.00 -8.18
C LYS A 92 15.10 10.68 -6.90
N GLY A 93 13.87 10.15 -7.04
CA GLY A 93 13.28 9.41 -5.96
C GLY A 93 14.41 8.54 -5.45
N ALA A 94 14.62 8.34 -4.18
CA ALA A 94 15.82 7.92 -3.54
C ALA A 94 16.77 7.01 -4.34
N TYR A 95 16.30 6.43 -5.41
CA TYR A 95 17.00 5.43 -6.18
C TYR A 95 16.98 5.66 -7.66
N GLU A 96 17.76 6.55 -8.07
CA GLU A 96 18.43 6.22 -9.30
C GLU A 96 19.53 5.23 -8.97
N ILE A 97 19.29 3.99 -9.31
CA ILE A 97 20.36 3.06 -9.64
C ILE A 97 20.99 3.54 -10.95
N ASN A 98 21.47 4.76 -10.94
CA ASN A 98 22.28 5.30 -12.00
C ASN A 98 23.72 5.11 -11.63
N LEU A 99 23.99 3.95 -11.42
CA LEU A 99 25.33 3.48 -11.22
C LEU A 99 25.97 3.15 -12.57
N LEU A 100 25.21 3.14 -13.62
CA LEU A 100 25.72 3.11 -14.98
C LEU A 100 25.52 4.47 -15.58
N GLU A 101 26.55 5.00 -16.26
CA GLU A 101 26.42 6.11 -17.18
C GLU A 101 25.42 5.80 -18.32
N GLU A 102 25.00 4.56 -18.48
CA GLU A 102 23.80 4.18 -19.17
C GLU A 102 22.67 4.16 -18.15
N ARG A 103 21.76 5.13 -18.23
CA ARG A 103 20.41 4.97 -17.66
C ARG A 103 20.02 3.52 -17.92
N ILE A 104 19.68 2.79 -16.88
CA ILE A 104 18.69 1.74 -17.08
C ILE A 104 17.46 2.55 -17.48
N SER A 105 17.33 2.81 -18.79
CA SER A 105 16.15 3.43 -19.35
C SER A 105 15.04 2.60 -18.82
N LEU A 106 14.09 3.22 -18.11
CA LEU A 106 12.96 2.52 -17.54
C LEU A 106 12.35 1.75 -18.70
N ILE A 107 12.69 0.46 -18.78
CA ILE A 107 12.19 -0.41 -19.81
C ILE A 107 10.72 -0.53 -19.49
N GLN A 108 9.91 0.08 -20.33
CA GLN A 108 8.49 0.18 -20.09
C GLN A 108 7.84 -1.21 -20.18
N PRO A 109 6.75 -1.43 -19.47
CA PRO A 109 5.95 -2.61 -19.61
C PRO A 109 5.67 -2.90 -21.09
N GLY A 110 5.90 -4.15 -21.53
CA GLY A 110 5.74 -4.56 -22.93
C GLY A 110 7.02 -4.48 -23.78
N GLN A 111 8.05 -3.81 -23.32
CA GLN A 111 9.35 -3.80 -23.98
C GLN A 111 10.20 -5.03 -23.58
N GLU A 112 11.07 -5.45 -24.50
CA GLU A 112 12.02 -6.53 -24.22
C GLU A 112 12.93 -6.13 -23.05
N GLY A 113 13.03 -7.01 -22.04
CA GLY A 113 13.83 -6.77 -20.84
C GLY A 113 13.08 -6.09 -19.68
N TYR A 114 11.78 -5.80 -19.81
CA TYR A 114 10.99 -5.28 -18.68
C TYR A 114 11.05 -6.22 -17.47
N ASN A 115 11.26 -5.62 -16.31
CA ASN A 115 11.29 -6.34 -15.03
C ASN A 115 10.50 -5.55 -13.96
N PRO A 116 9.40 -6.07 -13.45
CA PRO A 116 8.55 -5.38 -12.48
C PRO A 116 9.26 -5.08 -11.16
N VAL A 117 10.21 -5.92 -10.76
CA VAL A 117 10.99 -5.73 -9.52
C VAL A 117 11.93 -4.55 -9.66
N LEU A 118 12.69 -4.47 -10.78
CA LEU A 118 13.56 -3.33 -11.05
C LEU A 118 12.78 -2.03 -11.20
N ASN A 119 11.66 -2.09 -11.91
CA ASN A 119 10.81 -0.93 -12.09
C ASN A 119 10.30 -0.40 -10.73
N ALA A 120 9.83 -1.28 -9.85
CA ALA A 120 9.39 -0.90 -8.53
C ALA A 120 10.53 -0.38 -7.64
N LEU A 121 11.71 -1.03 -7.66
CA LEU A 121 12.90 -0.56 -6.94
C LEU A 121 13.29 0.87 -7.35
N ASN A 122 13.19 1.20 -8.64
CA ASN A 122 13.51 2.54 -9.13
C ASN A 122 12.56 3.63 -8.61
N GLU A 123 11.39 3.26 -8.12
CA GLU A 123 10.40 4.21 -7.60
C GLU A 123 10.28 4.23 -6.08
N MET A 124 10.92 3.29 -5.38
CA MET A 124 10.93 3.27 -3.91
C MET A 124 11.75 4.44 -3.36
N ASP A 125 11.30 5.04 -2.29
CA ASP A 125 11.97 6.14 -1.59
C ASP A 125 12.71 5.70 -0.31
N GLY A 126 12.91 4.41 -0.13
CA GLY A 126 13.62 3.78 0.98
C GLY A 126 13.44 2.28 1.03
N VAL A 127 14.19 1.67 1.90
CA VAL A 127 14.02 0.28 2.31
C VAL A 127 12.61 0.09 2.87
N SER A 128 11.99 -1.05 2.58
CA SER A 128 10.68 -1.36 3.14
C SER A 128 10.67 -1.30 4.66
N ILE A 129 9.62 -0.72 5.21
CA ILE A 129 9.41 -0.68 6.67
C ILE A 129 8.71 -1.92 7.21
N ASN A 130 8.13 -2.75 6.35
CA ASN A 130 7.33 -3.91 6.74
C ASN A 130 7.90 -5.26 6.27
N ALA A 131 8.82 -5.26 5.30
CA ALA A 131 9.36 -6.51 4.77
C ALA A 131 10.44 -7.10 5.67
N GLU A 132 10.61 -8.42 5.59
CA GLU A 132 11.72 -9.13 6.25
C GLU A 132 13.07 -8.69 5.65
N LEU A 133 14.10 -8.60 6.48
CA LEU A 133 15.44 -8.21 6.05
C LEU A 133 16.34 -9.45 5.96
N ASP A 134 16.74 -9.81 4.75
CA ASP A 134 17.62 -10.95 4.51
C ASP A 134 19.09 -10.49 4.41
N ILE A 135 19.94 -11.10 5.23
CA ILE A 135 21.39 -10.95 5.21
C ILE A 135 21.97 -12.23 4.60
N PRO A 136 22.41 -12.20 3.32
CA PRO A 136 22.87 -13.38 2.64
C PRO A 136 24.16 -13.93 3.26
N LEU A 137 24.27 -15.26 3.33
CA LEU A 137 25.36 -16.00 3.95
C LEU A 137 26.01 -16.95 2.95
N ASN A 138 27.31 -17.24 3.12
CA ASN A 138 28.01 -18.24 2.33
C ASN A 138 27.83 -19.67 2.86
N GLY A 139 27.10 -19.87 3.95
CA GLY A 139 26.83 -21.18 4.55
C GLY A 139 25.80 -21.08 5.68
N ASN A 140 25.41 -22.23 6.21
CA ASN A 140 24.37 -22.33 7.26
C ASN A 140 24.94 -22.00 8.65
N ILE A 141 24.09 -21.43 9.50
CA ILE A 141 24.42 -21.05 10.88
C ILE A 141 23.51 -21.76 11.89
N ASP A 142 24.01 -21.91 13.11
CA ASP A 142 23.20 -22.31 14.26
C ASP A 142 22.36 -21.12 14.73
N ILE A 143 21.08 -21.13 14.42
CA ILE A 143 20.18 -20.05 14.77
C ILE A 143 20.09 -19.81 16.29
N ALA A 144 20.30 -20.83 17.11
CA ALA A 144 20.31 -20.66 18.57
C ALA A 144 21.48 -19.81 19.07
N SER A 145 22.51 -19.64 18.23
CA SER A 145 23.65 -18.75 18.51
C SER A 145 23.39 -17.28 18.16
N VAL A 146 22.30 -16.98 17.44
CA VAL A 146 21.93 -15.62 17.05
C VAL A 146 21.02 -15.01 18.09
N ILE A 147 21.47 -13.95 18.74
CA ILE A 147 20.78 -13.31 19.88
C ILE A 147 20.46 -11.86 19.52
N PRO A 148 19.16 -11.54 19.26
CA PRO A 148 18.71 -10.16 19.03
C PRO A 148 19.17 -9.20 20.15
N GLY A 149 19.63 -8.02 19.78
CA GLY A 149 20.13 -7.01 20.71
C GLY A 149 21.53 -7.29 21.28
N LYS A 150 22.14 -8.46 20.98
CA LYS A 150 23.49 -8.77 21.44
C LYS A 150 24.50 -8.95 20.30
N ASN A 151 24.22 -9.87 19.38
CA ASN A 151 25.14 -10.17 18.28
C ASN A 151 24.53 -9.92 16.89
N ILE A 152 23.23 -9.61 16.84
CA ILE A 152 22.56 -8.89 15.76
C ILE A 152 21.80 -7.71 16.35
N ILE A 153 22.07 -6.50 15.85
CA ILE A 153 21.54 -5.25 16.42
C ILE A 153 21.02 -4.39 15.28
N LEU A 154 19.80 -3.89 15.43
CA LEU A 154 19.18 -2.86 14.59
C LEU A 154 19.14 -1.55 15.37
N LEU A 155 19.99 -0.61 15.00
CA LEU A 155 20.21 0.62 15.75
C LEU A 155 19.75 1.84 14.94
N PRO A 156 18.61 2.47 15.27
CA PRO A 156 18.20 3.71 14.64
C PRO A 156 19.20 4.83 14.93
N LEU A 157 19.57 5.58 13.89
CA LEU A 157 20.48 6.71 13.98
C LEU A 157 19.68 8.02 14.12
N ASN A 158 20.30 9.00 14.77
CA ASN A 158 19.67 10.27 15.11
C ASN A 158 19.96 11.33 14.03
N TYR A 159 19.22 11.24 12.92
CA TYR A 159 19.21 12.23 11.85
C TYR A 159 17.87 12.96 11.84
N ASP A 160 17.80 14.15 11.29
CA ASP A 160 16.54 14.83 11.02
C ASP A 160 15.84 14.21 9.80
N ASP A 161 16.53 14.17 8.67
CA ASP A 161 16.16 13.34 7.51
C ASP A 161 17.44 12.76 6.90
N PRO A 162 17.66 11.44 6.97
CA PRO A 162 18.91 10.82 6.55
C PRO A 162 19.15 10.87 5.03
N LEU A 163 18.16 11.25 4.22
CA LEU A 163 18.34 11.47 2.78
C LEU A 163 18.73 12.91 2.45
N ILE A 164 18.40 13.85 3.33
CA ILE A 164 18.65 15.28 3.17
C ILE A 164 19.87 15.71 4.02
N ASP A 165 19.92 15.22 5.27
CA ASP A 165 20.98 15.58 6.22
C ASP A 165 21.97 14.44 6.41
N GLU A 166 23.27 14.72 6.20
CA GLU A 166 24.34 13.75 6.50
C GLU A 166 24.79 13.78 7.95
N ASP A 167 24.58 14.90 8.62
CA ASP A 167 25.06 15.10 9.98
C ASP A 167 23.99 14.68 11.00
N THR A 168 24.42 13.98 12.02
CA THR A 168 23.58 13.76 13.21
C THR A 168 23.26 15.09 13.89
N LYS A 169 22.15 15.14 14.61
CA LYS A 169 21.77 16.35 15.38
C LYS A 169 22.91 16.79 16.28
N SER A 170 23.32 18.02 16.16
CA SER A 170 24.41 18.58 16.92
C SER A 170 24.11 18.55 18.43
N GLY A 171 25.02 17.97 19.22
CA GLY A 171 24.90 17.91 20.68
C GLY A 171 24.07 16.76 21.23
N GLU A 172 23.48 15.93 20.38
CA GLU A 172 22.74 14.73 20.79
C GLU A 172 23.56 13.45 20.54
N SER A 173 23.16 12.34 21.16
CA SER A 173 23.73 11.03 20.84
C SER A 173 23.46 10.71 19.36
N PRO A 174 24.44 10.20 18.60
CA PRO A 174 24.20 9.75 17.22
C PRO A 174 23.30 8.53 17.15
N PHE A 175 23.00 7.90 18.28
CA PHE A 175 22.20 6.67 18.35
C PHE A 175 20.93 6.91 19.16
N LYS A 176 19.81 6.41 18.64
CA LYS A 176 18.54 6.26 19.37
C LYS A 176 18.54 4.93 20.16
N ALA A 177 17.43 4.61 20.81
CA ALA A 177 17.23 3.29 21.41
C ALA A 177 17.23 2.20 20.34
N GLU A 178 17.79 1.04 20.67
CA GLU A 178 17.77 -0.14 19.77
C GLU A 178 16.33 -0.49 19.38
N PHE A 179 16.14 -0.88 18.13
CA PHE A 179 14.91 -1.51 17.70
C PHE A 179 14.95 -2.99 18.07
N THR A 180 14.00 -3.44 18.87
CA THR A 180 13.98 -4.80 19.44
C THR A 180 12.77 -5.62 19.00
N ASP A 181 11.84 -5.02 18.26
CA ASP A 181 10.61 -5.67 17.83
C ASP A 181 10.84 -6.52 16.56
N TYR A 182 11.69 -7.55 16.70
CA TYR A 182 11.98 -8.53 15.64
C TYR A 182 12.43 -9.86 16.22
N THR A 183 12.26 -10.90 15.41
CA THR A 183 12.83 -12.23 15.63
C THR A 183 13.80 -12.56 14.50
N VAL A 184 14.54 -13.66 14.63
CA VAL A 184 15.50 -14.09 13.63
C VAL A 184 15.26 -15.53 13.22
N SER A 185 15.52 -15.83 11.95
CA SER A 185 15.48 -17.20 11.43
C SER A 185 16.58 -17.39 10.37
N VAL A 186 16.90 -18.64 10.07
CA VAL A 186 17.73 -18.99 8.92
C VAL A 186 16.82 -19.40 7.77
N VAL A 187 17.04 -18.80 6.63
CA VAL A 187 16.37 -19.18 5.38
C VAL A 187 17.36 -19.94 4.52
N GLN A 188 16.98 -21.13 4.11
CA GLN A 188 17.62 -21.84 3.02
C GLN A 188 16.79 -21.62 1.76
N TYR A 189 17.33 -20.89 0.80
CA TYR A 189 16.63 -20.65 -0.45
C TYR A 189 16.60 -21.89 -1.33
N ALA A 190 15.49 -22.08 -2.01
CA ALA A 190 15.42 -23.10 -3.06
C ALA A 190 16.39 -22.74 -4.19
N THR A 191 17.18 -23.69 -4.62
CA THR A 191 18.14 -23.56 -5.72
C THR A 191 17.89 -24.62 -6.79
N PRO A 192 18.15 -24.33 -8.08
CA PRO A 192 18.09 -25.35 -9.11
C PRO A 192 19.00 -26.53 -8.82
N PRO A 193 18.67 -27.72 -9.34
CA PRO A 193 19.55 -28.89 -9.20
C PRO A 193 20.97 -28.58 -9.68
N ASN A 194 21.99 -28.97 -8.93
CA ASN A 194 23.43 -28.75 -9.16
C ASN A 194 23.93 -27.32 -8.97
N GLU A 195 23.13 -26.42 -8.41
CA GLU A 195 23.60 -25.13 -7.88
C GLU A 195 23.94 -25.24 -6.39
N ALA A 196 24.85 -24.39 -5.93
CA ALA A 196 25.22 -24.35 -4.51
C ALA A 196 24.03 -23.88 -3.65
N GLU A 197 23.91 -24.46 -2.46
CA GLU A 197 22.93 -24.02 -1.47
C GLU A 197 23.15 -22.55 -1.10
N LYS A 198 22.08 -21.82 -0.95
CA LYS A 198 22.07 -20.41 -0.55
C LYS A 198 21.34 -20.24 0.77
N PHE A 199 21.94 -19.44 1.64
CA PHE A 199 21.40 -19.19 2.98
C PHE A 199 21.31 -17.69 3.24
N ALA A 200 20.38 -17.31 4.10
CA ALA A 200 20.32 -15.97 4.68
C ALA A 200 19.97 -16.03 6.17
N LEU A 201 20.53 -15.11 6.93
CA LEU A 201 19.98 -14.73 8.23
C LEU A 201 18.85 -13.74 7.99
N ARG A 202 17.64 -14.15 8.31
CA ARG A 202 16.43 -13.31 8.16
C ARG A 202 16.07 -12.65 9.46
N VAL A 203 15.89 -11.35 9.41
CA VAL A 203 15.25 -10.55 10.47
C VAL A 203 13.77 -10.46 10.15
N ASN A 204 12.94 -11.04 10.98
CA ASN A 204 11.49 -11.03 10.86
C ASN A 204 10.95 -9.92 11.77
N LEU A 205 10.46 -8.85 11.18
CA LEU A 205 9.90 -7.73 11.91
C LEU A 205 8.58 -8.13 12.58
N THR A 206 8.42 -7.81 13.86
CA THR A 206 7.16 -7.96 14.61
C THR A 206 6.43 -6.63 14.77
N LYS A 207 7.11 -5.51 14.48
CA LYS A 207 6.52 -4.19 14.25
C LYS A 207 7.22 -3.53 13.05
N PRO A 208 6.55 -2.61 12.36
CA PRO A 208 7.18 -1.82 11.31
C PRO A 208 8.41 -1.07 11.81
N LEU A 209 9.42 -0.94 10.96
CA LEU A 209 10.50 0.02 11.18
C LEU A 209 9.93 1.45 11.14
N ALA A 210 10.55 2.37 11.85
CA ALA A 210 10.19 3.78 11.74
C ALA A 210 10.48 4.28 10.31
N SER A 211 9.54 4.99 9.70
CA SER A 211 9.75 5.62 8.40
C SER A 211 10.85 6.69 8.47
N LYS A 212 11.45 7.03 7.32
CA LYS A 212 12.47 8.09 7.19
C LYS A 212 13.63 7.97 8.19
N THR A 213 13.98 6.75 8.55
CA THR A 213 14.96 6.49 9.61
C THR A 213 16.12 5.68 9.05
N ARG A 214 17.34 6.12 9.34
CA ARG A 214 18.53 5.33 9.03
C ARG A 214 18.84 4.41 10.19
N TYR A 215 18.97 3.14 9.89
CA TYR A 215 19.36 2.10 10.83
C TYR A 215 20.77 1.63 10.52
N LEU A 216 21.57 1.44 11.56
CA LEU A 216 22.84 0.72 11.50
C LEU A 216 22.56 -0.73 11.92
N VAL A 217 22.75 -1.66 10.99
CA VAL A 217 22.68 -3.11 11.26
C VAL A 217 24.06 -3.58 11.62
N ILE A 218 24.20 -4.26 12.77
CA ILE A 218 25.48 -4.74 13.30
C ILE A 218 25.41 -6.24 13.52
N LEU A 219 26.35 -6.98 12.93
CA LEU A 219 26.63 -8.37 13.25
C LEU A 219 27.97 -8.42 14.01
N ALA A 220 27.99 -9.03 15.19
CA ALA A 220 29.18 -9.06 16.01
C ALA A 220 29.34 -10.41 16.75
N ASN A 221 30.56 -10.77 16.99
CA ASN A 221 30.91 -11.85 17.91
C ASN A 221 31.27 -11.26 19.29
N ASN A 222 30.67 -11.76 20.32
CA ASN A 222 30.89 -11.24 21.68
C ASN A 222 31.21 -12.38 22.65
N GLY A 223 32.44 -12.88 22.59
CA GLY A 223 32.88 -14.02 23.43
C GLY A 223 32.01 -15.27 23.24
N SER A 224 31.31 -15.68 24.29
CA SER A 224 30.40 -16.84 24.23
C SER A 224 29.18 -16.62 23.33
N ASP A 225 28.78 -15.34 23.13
CA ASP A 225 27.61 -14.93 22.38
C ASP A 225 27.96 -14.69 20.90
N SER A 226 28.96 -15.39 20.36
CA SER A 226 29.31 -15.34 18.93
C SER A 226 28.28 -16.06 18.07
N ILE A 227 27.98 -15.49 16.91
CA ILE A 227 27.20 -16.18 15.86
C ILE A 227 28.04 -17.35 15.34
N LYS A 228 27.47 -18.56 15.27
CA LYS A 228 28.22 -19.78 14.94
C LYS A 228 27.66 -20.46 13.71
N SER A 229 28.54 -21.10 12.95
CA SER A 229 28.15 -22.09 11.95
C SER A 229 27.51 -23.30 12.63
N ILE A 230 26.84 -24.16 11.84
CA ILE A 230 26.31 -25.45 12.33
C ILE A 230 27.40 -26.34 12.91
N ASP A 231 28.68 -26.14 12.54
CA ASP A 231 29.85 -26.83 13.08
C ASP A 231 30.40 -26.18 14.36
N GLY A 232 29.73 -25.19 14.90
CA GLY A 232 30.10 -24.50 16.15
C GLY A 232 31.24 -23.48 16.01
N LYS A 233 31.72 -23.15 14.81
CA LYS A 233 32.77 -22.15 14.58
C LYS A 233 32.18 -20.76 14.52
N PRO A 234 32.85 -19.75 15.13
CA PRO A 234 32.37 -18.37 15.03
C PRO A 234 32.32 -17.86 13.59
N MET A 235 31.29 -17.07 13.29
CA MET A 235 31.14 -16.34 12.02
C MET A 235 32.32 -15.39 11.83
N VAL A 236 32.80 -15.23 10.60
CA VAL A 236 33.96 -14.39 10.30
C VAL A 236 33.57 -13.18 9.45
N MET A 237 34.34 -12.11 9.57
CA MET A 237 34.19 -10.91 8.73
C MET A 237 34.44 -11.25 7.27
N PRO A 238 33.57 -10.80 6.33
CA PRO A 238 33.82 -10.99 4.90
C PRO A 238 35.14 -10.36 4.45
N VAL A 239 35.86 -11.06 3.59
CA VAL A 239 37.20 -10.59 3.11
C VAL A 239 37.10 -9.23 2.44
N GLN A 240 36.09 -9.02 1.57
CA GLN A 240 35.89 -7.76 0.87
C GLN A 240 35.47 -6.64 1.81
N TYR A 241 34.63 -6.93 2.83
CA TYR A 241 34.29 -5.98 3.87
C TYR A 241 35.56 -5.56 4.64
N LYS A 242 36.37 -6.50 5.05
CA LYS A 242 37.63 -6.25 5.76
C LYS A 242 38.57 -5.34 4.96
N SER A 243 38.70 -5.61 3.66
CA SER A 243 39.53 -4.80 2.76
C SER A 243 39.01 -3.36 2.62
N LEU A 244 37.68 -3.18 2.52
CA LEU A 244 37.09 -1.85 2.43
C LEU A 244 37.10 -1.11 3.78
N ALA A 245 36.96 -1.81 4.89
CA ALA A 245 37.06 -1.24 6.24
C ALA A 245 38.48 -0.83 6.64
N GLY A 246 39.50 -1.44 5.98
CA GLY A 246 40.92 -1.20 6.24
C GLY A 246 41.51 -0.07 5.40
N ASP A 247 42.87 0.08 5.55
CA ASP A 247 43.69 1.07 4.81
C ASP A 247 44.45 0.44 3.65
N ASP A 248 44.19 -0.80 3.30
CA ASP A 248 44.84 -1.49 2.19
C ASP A 248 44.65 -0.71 0.87
N THR A 249 45.60 -0.81 -0.03
CA THR A 249 45.53 -0.17 -1.34
C THR A 249 44.29 -0.68 -2.08
N LEU A 250 43.40 0.24 -2.53
CA LEU A 250 42.25 -0.15 -3.35
C LEU A 250 42.73 -0.63 -4.72
N LEU A 251 42.17 -1.75 -5.14
CA LEU A 251 42.40 -2.29 -6.49
C LEU A 251 41.86 -1.36 -7.60
N SER A 252 40.89 -0.49 -7.26
CA SER A 252 40.35 0.53 -8.14
C SER A 252 40.00 1.78 -7.34
N SER A 253 40.32 2.96 -7.84
CA SER A 253 39.86 4.24 -7.27
C SER A 253 38.35 4.38 -7.25
N LYS A 254 37.62 3.65 -8.11
CA LYS A 254 36.14 3.59 -8.16
C LYS A 254 35.53 2.98 -6.89
N LEU A 255 36.29 2.24 -6.10
CA LEU A 255 35.84 1.70 -4.80
C LEU A 255 35.97 2.72 -3.65
N ALA A 256 36.54 3.91 -3.89
CA ALA A 256 36.76 4.89 -2.83
C ALA A 256 35.45 5.35 -2.14
N PRO A 257 34.31 5.61 -2.83
CA PRO A 257 33.05 5.92 -2.17
C PRO A 257 32.53 4.76 -1.30
N ALA A 258 32.61 3.54 -1.82
CA ALA A 258 32.21 2.34 -1.05
C ALA A 258 33.10 2.17 0.21
N ARG A 259 34.42 2.39 0.07
CA ARG A 259 35.33 2.39 1.23
C ARG A 259 34.97 3.43 2.27
N LYS A 260 34.65 4.67 1.86
CA LYS A 260 34.27 5.73 2.80
C LYS A 260 33.07 5.31 3.63
N LEU A 261 32.05 4.74 2.99
CA LEU A 261 30.86 4.23 3.70
C LEU A 261 31.18 3.08 4.66
N VAL A 262 31.85 2.06 4.17
CA VAL A 262 32.19 0.87 4.99
C VAL A 262 33.04 1.27 6.19
N LYS A 263 33.96 2.23 6.03
CA LYS A 263 34.72 2.77 7.16
C LYS A 263 33.80 3.47 8.16
N ASN A 264 32.93 4.35 7.72
CA ASN A 264 32.00 5.06 8.60
C ASN A 264 31.10 4.07 9.36
N TRP A 265 30.57 3.05 8.68
CA TRP A 265 29.77 2.00 9.32
C TRP A 265 30.57 1.22 10.36
N THR A 266 31.81 0.86 9.99
CA THR A 266 32.71 0.11 10.87
C THR A 266 33.03 0.91 12.12
N GLU A 267 33.38 2.18 11.98
CA GLU A 267 33.71 3.06 13.10
C GLU A 267 32.49 3.31 14.00
N SER A 268 31.33 3.59 13.42
CA SER A 268 30.08 3.76 14.16
C SER A 268 29.70 2.48 14.93
N ALA A 269 29.77 1.32 14.28
CA ALA A 269 29.47 0.05 14.93
C ALA A 269 30.46 -0.27 16.06
N LYS A 270 31.77 -0.07 15.85
CA LYS A 270 32.78 -0.25 16.91
C LYS A 270 32.58 0.71 18.07
N GLY A 271 32.26 1.97 17.77
CA GLY A 271 31.94 2.97 18.82
C GLY A 271 30.73 2.55 19.64
N TYR A 272 29.69 2.05 18.97
CA TYR A 272 28.49 1.55 19.64
C TYR A 272 28.79 0.32 20.53
N LEU A 273 29.49 -0.71 20.01
CA LEU A 273 29.86 -1.90 20.75
C LEU A 273 30.67 -1.52 22.00
N ALA A 274 31.66 -0.61 21.85
CA ALA A 274 32.45 -0.09 23.00
C ALA A 274 31.57 0.60 24.06
N SER A 275 30.56 1.37 23.63
CA SER A 275 29.63 2.04 24.57
C SER A 275 28.79 1.03 25.37
N LYS A 276 28.60 -0.15 24.85
CA LYS A 276 27.89 -1.28 25.48
C LYS A 276 28.83 -2.23 26.24
N GLN A 277 30.12 -1.88 26.37
CA GLN A 277 31.15 -2.73 26.97
C GLN A 277 31.33 -4.07 26.25
N GLN A 278 31.02 -4.13 24.97
CA GLN A 278 31.32 -5.25 24.10
C GLN A 278 32.65 -5.03 23.36
N ASP A 279 33.29 -6.15 22.93
CA ASP A 279 34.58 -6.05 22.20
C ASP A 279 34.37 -5.47 20.78
N PRO A 280 34.90 -4.27 20.47
CA PRO A 280 34.79 -3.71 19.13
C PRO A 280 35.49 -4.54 18.05
N ASN A 281 36.45 -5.40 18.42
CA ASN A 281 37.14 -6.28 17.47
C ASN A 281 36.31 -7.52 17.12
N GLY A 282 35.24 -7.77 17.85
CA GLY A 282 34.25 -8.79 17.53
C GLY A 282 33.32 -8.42 16.37
N LEU A 283 33.42 -7.21 15.82
CA LEU A 283 32.60 -6.82 14.66
C LEU A 283 32.81 -7.77 13.49
N VAL A 284 31.71 -8.36 13.00
CA VAL A 284 31.67 -9.20 11.82
C VAL A 284 31.33 -8.37 10.57
N MET A 285 30.28 -7.59 10.63
CA MET A 285 29.85 -6.71 9.55
C MET A 285 28.91 -5.64 10.13
N ALA A 286 28.97 -4.45 9.55
CA ALA A 286 27.95 -3.44 9.77
C ALA A 286 27.62 -2.75 8.45
N TYR A 287 26.37 -2.32 8.31
CA TYR A 287 25.90 -1.54 7.17
C TYR A 287 24.69 -0.72 7.58
N THR A 288 24.42 0.34 6.83
CA THR A 288 23.19 1.11 7.04
C THR A 288 22.14 0.77 6.00
N LEU A 289 20.89 0.93 6.44
CA LEU A 289 19.70 0.98 5.61
C LEU A 289 18.87 2.20 5.99
N THR A 290 18.30 2.86 5.02
CA THR A 290 17.41 4.01 5.23
C THR A 290 16.01 3.66 4.77
N THR A 291 15.04 3.75 5.67
CA THR A 291 13.65 3.40 5.40
C THR A 291 12.93 4.43 4.54
N GLY A 292 12.02 3.96 3.72
CA GLY A 292 11.11 4.77 2.93
C GLY A 292 10.00 5.43 3.74
N GLY A 293 9.05 6.02 3.02
CA GLY A 293 7.81 6.54 3.59
C GLY A 293 6.78 5.45 3.84
N GLY A 294 5.94 5.67 4.86
CA GLY A 294 4.74 4.89 5.11
C GLY A 294 3.50 5.77 4.93
N VAL A 295 3.18 6.57 5.92
CA VAL A 295 1.96 7.40 5.95
C VAL A 295 2.06 8.71 5.16
N GLU A 296 3.27 9.15 4.80
CA GLU A 296 3.57 10.52 4.37
C GLU A 296 2.82 10.93 3.10
N VAL A 297 2.76 10.05 2.10
CA VAL A 297 2.10 10.38 0.82
C VAL A 297 0.62 10.65 1.03
N LEU A 298 -0.10 9.73 1.64
CA LEU A 298 -1.54 9.87 1.85
C LEU A 298 -1.87 10.98 2.86
N SER A 299 -1.08 11.15 3.92
CA SER A 299 -1.26 12.24 4.88
C SER A 299 -1.07 13.61 4.23
N THR A 300 -0.07 13.75 3.37
CA THR A 300 0.14 15.02 2.64
C THR A 300 -0.96 15.27 1.63
N MET A 301 -1.42 14.25 0.92
CA MET A 301 -2.55 14.39 -0.01
C MET A 301 -3.86 14.71 0.71
N ALA A 302 -4.08 14.16 1.91
CA ALA A 302 -5.27 14.44 2.73
C ALA A 302 -5.27 15.85 3.31
N ALA A 303 -4.13 16.35 3.75
CA ALA A 303 -3.98 17.67 4.38
C ALA A 303 -2.63 18.31 4.03
N PRO A 304 -2.49 18.87 2.83
CA PRO A 304 -1.23 19.46 2.37
C PRO A 304 -0.72 20.62 3.23
N GLY A 305 -1.60 21.22 4.03
CA GLY A 305 -1.28 22.28 4.99
C GLY A 305 -0.66 21.80 6.30
N ASN A 306 -0.49 20.50 6.48
CA ASN A 306 0.10 19.97 7.70
C ASN A 306 1.59 20.30 7.77
N ALA A 307 1.94 21.33 8.56
CA ALA A 307 3.31 21.83 8.72
C ALA A 307 4.28 20.83 9.40
N ASN A 308 3.78 19.73 9.93
CA ASN A 308 4.58 18.64 10.47
C ASN A 308 5.09 17.67 9.38
N SER A 309 4.74 17.90 8.10
CA SER A 309 5.48 17.23 7.04
C SER A 309 6.93 17.72 7.14
N ASP A 310 7.88 16.80 7.36
CA ASP A 310 9.32 17.09 7.35
C ASP A 310 9.85 17.58 5.98
N LEU A 311 8.95 17.96 5.11
CA LEU A 311 9.18 18.56 3.82
C LEU A 311 9.57 20.02 4.03
N LYS A 312 10.76 20.25 4.56
CA LYS A 312 11.35 21.59 4.76
C LYS A 312 11.66 22.31 3.43
N GLN A 313 11.22 21.74 2.31
CA GLN A 313 11.44 22.31 1.00
C GLN A 313 10.12 22.70 0.34
N ASP A 314 10.14 23.04 -0.89
CA ASP A 314 9.08 23.54 -1.72
C ASP A 314 7.67 22.89 -1.52
N PRO A 315 7.52 21.58 -1.29
CA PRO A 315 6.25 21.01 -0.86
C PRO A 315 5.61 21.70 0.34
N ALA A 316 6.42 22.19 1.29
CA ALA A 316 5.88 22.92 2.43
C ALA A 316 5.28 24.27 2.07
N LEU A 317 5.84 24.95 1.09
CA LEU A 317 5.29 26.22 0.59
C LEU A 317 3.92 26.00 -0.05
N ARG A 318 3.78 24.92 -0.81
CA ARG A 318 2.53 24.53 -1.47
C ARG A 318 1.49 24.06 -0.48
N ALA A 319 1.93 23.32 0.54
CA ALA A 319 1.07 22.92 1.64
C ALA A 319 0.45 24.14 2.34
N VAL A 320 1.22 25.22 2.55
CA VAL A 320 0.71 26.48 3.11
C VAL A 320 -0.39 27.06 2.23
N VAL A 321 -0.20 27.09 0.92
CA VAL A 321 -1.20 27.62 -0.02
C VAL A 321 -2.43 26.72 -0.05
N ALA A 322 -2.26 25.41 -0.18
CA ALA A 322 -3.37 24.47 -0.18
C ALA A 322 -4.21 24.57 1.10
N LYS A 323 -3.55 24.70 2.26
CA LYS A 323 -4.24 24.92 3.54
C LYS A 323 -5.05 26.23 3.53
N ALA A 324 -4.46 27.32 3.06
CA ALA A 324 -5.15 28.62 3.03
C ALA A 324 -6.41 28.56 2.15
N PHE A 325 -6.36 27.81 1.03
CA PHE A 325 -7.54 27.60 0.17
C PHE A 325 -8.54 26.62 0.80
N ALA A 326 -8.10 25.62 1.52
CA ALA A 326 -9.00 24.74 2.27
C ALA A 326 -9.71 25.47 3.43
N ASP A 327 -9.00 26.35 4.10
CA ASP A 327 -9.57 27.17 5.19
C ASP A 327 -10.58 28.24 4.68
N ASN A 328 -10.49 28.62 3.41
CA ASN A 328 -11.34 29.65 2.79
C ASN A 328 -11.95 29.15 1.46
N PRO A 329 -12.75 28.10 1.48
CA PRO A 329 -13.18 27.40 0.26
C PRO A 329 -14.03 28.26 -0.69
N ASN A 330 -14.70 29.29 -0.17
CA ASN A 330 -15.59 30.16 -0.92
C ASN A 330 -15.05 31.60 -1.08
N ASP A 331 -13.84 31.90 -0.59
CA ASP A 331 -13.21 33.21 -0.68
C ASP A 331 -11.74 33.10 -1.11
N VAL A 332 -11.55 33.13 -2.42
CA VAL A 332 -10.23 33.07 -3.06
C VAL A 332 -9.31 34.19 -2.62
N ALA A 333 -9.85 35.41 -2.39
CA ALA A 333 -9.06 36.57 -1.98
C ALA A 333 -8.55 36.42 -0.55
N ALA A 334 -9.39 35.92 0.37
CA ALA A 334 -9.01 35.63 1.74
C ALA A 334 -7.97 34.48 1.78
N ALA A 335 -8.14 33.41 0.97
CA ALA A 335 -7.18 32.33 0.82
C ALA A 335 -5.81 32.82 0.35
N GLN A 336 -5.77 33.64 -0.70
CA GLN A 336 -4.53 34.21 -1.22
C GLN A 336 -3.83 35.12 -0.19
N GLN A 337 -4.61 35.94 0.53
CA GLN A 337 -4.07 36.81 1.58
C GLN A 337 -3.48 36.01 2.74
N GLN A 338 -4.16 34.95 3.18
CA GLN A 338 -3.69 34.06 4.25
C GLN A 338 -2.40 33.35 3.81
N ALA A 339 -2.38 32.79 2.61
CA ALA A 339 -1.20 32.15 2.04
C ALA A 339 -0.02 33.12 1.96
N ALA A 340 -0.24 34.31 1.39
CA ALA A 340 0.81 35.32 1.25
C ALA A 340 1.39 35.75 2.60
N GLY A 341 0.54 35.96 3.59
CA GLY A 341 0.98 36.32 4.94
C GLY A 341 1.85 35.26 5.59
N THR A 342 1.50 34.00 5.39
CA THR A 342 2.26 32.87 5.93
C THR A 342 3.59 32.65 5.18
N LEU A 343 3.58 32.73 3.86
CA LEU A 343 4.77 32.46 3.03
C LEU A 343 5.87 33.51 3.21
N VAL A 344 5.51 34.78 3.42
CA VAL A 344 6.50 35.84 3.65
C VAL A 344 7.16 35.75 5.03
N GLY A 345 6.47 35.14 6.00
CA GLY A 345 6.95 34.97 7.38
C GLY A 345 7.92 33.78 7.56
N ALA A 346 8.60 33.78 8.70
CA ALA A 346 9.38 32.61 9.11
C ALA A 346 8.44 31.40 9.37
N PRO A 347 8.84 30.18 9.06
CA PRO A 347 10.17 29.77 8.59
C PRO A 347 10.38 29.88 7.06
N TYR A 348 9.37 30.27 6.30
CA TYR A 348 9.38 30.15 4.82
C TYR A 348 10.18 31.28 4.16
N ASN A 349 10.01 32.52 4.60
CA ASN A 349 10.73 33.71 4.10
C ASN A 349 10.72 33.85 2.57
N VAL A 350 9.63 33.48 1.91
CA VAL A 350 9.49 33.63 0.45
C VAL A 350 9.58 35.09 0.07
N PRO A 351 10.44 35.48 -0.89
CA PRO A 351 10.50 36.86 -1.37
C PRO A 351 9.13 37.32 -1.86
N ALA A 352 8.73 38.52 -1.46
CA ALA A 352 7.41 39.06 -1.77
C ALA A 352 7.07 39.03 -3.28
N GLY A 353 8.07 39.20 -4.15
CA GLY A 353 7.89 39.13 -5.59
C GLY A 353 7.62 37.72 -6.14
N SER A 354 7.91 36.67 -5.37
CA SER A 354 7.70 35.26 -5.77
C SER A 354 6.44 34.67 -5.20
N VAL A 355 5.81 35.33 -4.23
CA VAL A 355 4.62 34.79 -3.52
C VAL A 355 3.46 34.50 -4.45
N ALA A 356 3.20 35.40 -5.42
CA ALA A 356 2.11 35.22 -6.37
C ALA A 356 2.28 33.98 -7.27
N ALA A 357 3.54 33.68 -7.65
CA ALA A 357 3.85 32.48 -8.41
C ALA A 357 3.64 31.22 -7.58
N VAL A 358 4.11 31.21 -6.33
CA VAL A 358 3.89 30.08 -5.41
C VAL A 358 2.41 29.81 -5.18
N ILE A 359 1.61 30.87 -5.00
CA ILE A 359 0.16 30.75 -4.83
C ILE A 359 -0.50 30.21 -6.10
N GLY A 360 -0.12 30.72 -7.28
CA GLY A 360 -0.68 30.28 -8.55
C GLY A 360 -0.47 28.78 -8.81
N LEU A 361 0.68 28.26 -8.45
CA LEU A 361 1.04 26.85 -8.59
C LEU A 361 0.27 25.94 -7.62
N ALA A 362 0.15 26.37 -6.37
CA ALA A 362 -0.49 25.54 -5.35
C ALA A 362 -2.01 25.46 -5.52
N THR A 363 -2.65 26.34 -6.28
CA THR A 363 -4.09 26.24 -6.56
C THR A 363 -4.44 25.11 -7.51
N SER A 364 -3.47 24.48 -8.14
CA SER A 364 -3.67 23.27 -8.94
C SER A 364 -3.69 21.99 -8.09
N LEU A 365 -3.29 22.05 -6.80
CA LEU A 365 -3.26 20.88 -5.93
C LEU A 365 -4.68 20.48 -5.52
N GLU A 366 -5.07 19.26 -5.88
CA GLU A 366 -6.35 18.69 -5.52
C GLU A 366 -6.29 18.13 -4.10
N THR A 367 -7.19 18.58 -3.23
CA THR A 367 -7.32 18.08 -1.85
C THR A 367 -8.67 17.40 -1.66
N PRO A 368 -8.80 16.44 -0.74
CA PRO A 368 -10.12 15.93 -0.36
C PRO A 368 -11.03 17.05 0.11
N GLY A 369 -12.22 17.10 -0.46
CA GLY A 369 -13.19 18.13 -0.15
C GLY A 369 -14.59 17.76 -0.63
N PRO A 370 -15.61 18.57 -0.31
CA PRO A 370 -16.97 18.30 -0.74
C PRO A 370 -17.07 18.18 -2.26
N ARG A 371 -17.67 17.08 -2.71
CA ARG A 371 -17.93 16.76 -4.11
C ARG A 371 -19.43 16.69 -4.35
N ALA A 372 -19.86 16.97 -5.57
CA ALA A 372 -21.25 16.82 -5.93
C ALA A 372 -21.65 15.33 -5.86
N ILE A 373 -22.61 15.03 -5.00
CA ILE A 373 -23.33 13.75 -4.98
C ILE A 373 -24.67 13.98 -5.66
N SER A 374 -24.93 13.24 -6.72
CA SER A 374 -26.20 13.29 -7.45
C SER A 374 -27.03 12.05 -7.10
N LEU A 375 -28.21 12.24 -6.56
CA LEU A 375 -29.19 11.21 -6.26
C LEU A 375 -30.49 11.52 -7.05
N PRO A 376 -30.57 11.18 -8.32
CA PRO A 376 -31.69 11.61 -9.19
C PRO A 376 -33.06 11.12 -8.73
N ALA A 377 -33.10 10.07 -7.90
CA ALA A 377 -34.34 9.52 -7.33
C ALA A 377 -34.62 9.99 -5.90
N ALA A 378 -33.84 10.96 -5.37
CA ALA A 378 -34.12 11.54 -4.06
C ALA A 378 -35.54 12.16 -4.03
N GLY A 379 -36.26 11.89 -2.97
CA GLY A 379 -37.64 12.31 -2.82
C GLY A 379 -38.69 11.52 -3.67
N VAL A 380 -38.27 10.48 -4.41
CA VAL A 380 -39.16 9.70 -5.28
C VAL A 380 -39.40 8.30 -4.71
N ASP A 381 -40.65 7.90 -4.63
CA ASP A 381 -41.08 6.51 -4.39
C ASP A 381 -41.05 5.77 -5.75
N LEU A 382 -40.08 4.87 -5.91
CA LEU A 382 -39.79 4.21 -7.19
C LEU A 382 -40.66 2.99 -7.46
N ASP A 383 -41.23 2.36 -6.42
CA ASP A 383 -42.03 1.14 -6.50
C ASP A 383 -43.45 1.27 -5.90
N SER A 384 -43.82 2.48 -5.51
CA SER A 384 -45.15 2.85 -5.04
C SER A 384 -45.55 2.14 -3.73
N ASP A 385 -44.62 1.89 -2.86
CA ASP A 385 -44.85 1.30 -1.55
C ASP A 385 -45.05 2.35 -0.43
N GLY A 386 -44.93 3.62 -0.74
CA GLY A 386 -45.14 4.77 0.16
C GLY A 386 -43.88 5.29 0.80
N GLU A 387 -42.70 4.73 0.49
CA GLU A 387 -41.42 5.11 0.99
C GLU A 387 -40.52 5.62 -0.16
N ILE A 388 -39.58 6.53 0.16
CA ILE A 388 -38.66 7.07 -0.85
C ILE A 388 -37.59 6.03 -1.21
N GLY A 389 -37.35 5.85 -2.48
CA GLY A 389 -36.39 4.93 -3.04
C GLY A 389 -36.96 3.65 -3.55
N LEU A 390 -36.15 2.63 -3.71
CA LEU A 390 -36.53 1.29 -4.17
C LEU A 390 -36.50 0.32 -3.00
N ASN A 391 -37.61 -0.35 -2.73
CA ASN A 391 -37.65 -1.42 -1.76
C ASN A 391 -37.16 -2.73 -2.42
N ILE A 392 -35.89 -3.05 -2.17
CA ILE A 392 -35.24 -4.25 -2.74
C ILE A 392 -36.01 -5.54 -2.43
N ALA A 393 -36.72 -5.61 -1.28
CA ALA A 393 -37.52 -6.79 -0.92
C ALA A 393 -38.59 -7.11 -1.95
N ASN A 394 -39.11 -6.13 -2.68
CA ASN A 394 -40.10 -6.34 -3.74
C ASN A 394 -39.56 -7.05 -4.98
N PHE A 395 -38.23 -7.02 -5.18
CA PHE A 395 -37.56 -7.51 -6.39
C PHE A 395 -36.66 -8.71 -6.12
N ILE A 396 -36.10 -8.84 -4.92
CA ILE A 396 -35.16 -9.90 -4.57
C ILE A 396 -35.79 -10.81 -3.50
N PRO A 397 -36.20 -12.04 -3.84
CA PRO A 397 -36.93 -12.93 -2.93
C PRO A 397 -36.20 -13.22 -1.61
N SER A 398 -34.87 -13.19 -1.59
CA SER A 398 -34.11 -13.40 -0.34
C SER A 398 -34.31 -12.28 0.69
N TYR A 399 -34.82 -11.12 0.29
CA TYR A 399 -35.18 -10.02 1.16
C TYR A 399 -36.68 -9.90 1.46
N ALA A 400 -37.52 -10.78 0.89
CA ALA A 400 -38.98 -10.68 0.97
C ALA A 400 -39.58 -10.74 2.38
N ASN A 401 -38.84 -11.24 3.37
CA ASN A 401 -39.29 -11.30 4.76
C ASN A 401 -38.61 -10.24 5.65
N THR A 402 -38.00 -9.25 5.05
CA THR A 402 -37.28 -8.21 5.77
C THR A 402 -38.08 -6.90 5.74
N THR A 403 -37.97 -6.09 6.77
CA THR A 403 -38.45 -4.70 6.76
C THR A 403 -37.80 -3.91 5.64
N PHE A 404 -38.48 -2.92 5.12
CA PHE A 404 -38.13 -2.14 3.93
C PHE A 404 -36.67 -1.71 3.86
N VAL A 405 -36.02 -2.02 2.76
CA VAL A 405 -34.67 -1.51 2.40
C VAL A 405 -34.86 -0.49 1.29
N ASN A 406 -34.89 0.80 1.65
CA ASN A 406 -35.05 1.89 0.72
C ASN A 406 -33.69 2.31 0.16
N VAL A 407 -33.48 1.98 -1.11
CA VAL A 407 -32.22 2.12 -1.81
C VAL A 407 -32.31 3.23 -2.84
N LEU A 408 -31.36 4.14 -2.81
CA LEU A 408 -31.13 5.15 -3.82
C LEU A 408 -29.81 4.88 -4.53
N THR A 409 -29.80 5.07 -5.84
CA THR A 409 -28.59 5.01 -6.65
C THR A 409 -28.23 6.38 -7.19
N GLY A 410 -26.97 6.66 -7.32
CA GLY A 410 -26.48 7.92 -7.84
C GLY A 410 -25.02 7.91 -8.19
N SER A 411 -24.38 9.08 -8.16
CA SER A 411 -22.98 9.23 -8.46
C SER A 411 -22.32 10.32 -7.62
N ILE A 412 -21.01 10.18 -7.46
CA ILE A 412 -20.14 11.20 -6.87
C ILE A 412 -19.02 11.55 -7.86
N ASP A 413 -18.69 12.83 -7.99
CA ASP A 413 -17.55 13.28 -8.79
C ASP A 413 -16.25 13.14 -7.99
N LEU A 414 -15.36 12.23 -8.41
CA LEU A 414 -14.10 11.96 -7.74
C LEU A 414 -12.90 12.41 -8.57
N PRO A 415 -11.87 13.03 -7.93
CA PRO A 415 -10.60 13.27 -8.59
C PRO A 415 -9.88 11.95 -8.85
N TYR A 416 -9.40 11.78 -10.07
CA TYR A 416 -8.75 10.55 -10.52
C TYR A 416 -7.27 10.83 -10.77
N TYR A 417 -6.41 10.13 -10.04
CA TYR A 417 -4.95 10.21 -10.16
C TYR A 417 -4.38 9.04 -10.97
N ILE A 418 -5.07 7.88 -10.95
CA ILE A 418 -4.81 6.81 -11.91
C ILE A 418 -5.41 7.19 -13.26
N LYS A 419 -4.90 6.57 -14.33
CA LYS A 419 -5.48 6.78 -15.66
C LYS A 419 -6.76 5.97 -15.78
N ALA A 420 -7.78 6.53 -16.39
CA ALA A 420 -9.05 5.85 -16.66
C ALA A 420 -9.28 5.73 -18.17
N PRO A 421 -9.92 4.68 -18.70
CA PRO A 421 -10.22 4.56 -20.12
C PRO A 421 -10.97 5.79 -20.63
N GLN A 422 -10.63 6.26 -21.84
CA GLN A 422 -11.29 7.40 -22.47
C GLN A 422 -11.96 6.98 -23.76
N GLY A 423 -13.22 7.35 -23.92
CA GLY A 423 -13.99 7.11 -25.14
C GLY A 423 -14.95 5.93 -25.03
N ALA A 424 -15.72 5.72 -26.08
CA ALA A 424 -16.61 4.56 -26.16
C ALA A 424 -15.77 3.27 -26.32
N TYR A 425 -16.16 2.23 -25.61
CA TYR A 425 -15.54 0.92 -25.74
C TYR A 425 -15.96 0.24 -27.05
N THR A 426 -15.50 0.76 -28.16
CA THR A 426 -15.74 0.18 -29.44
C THR A 426 -14.48 -0.53 -29.95
N GLY A 427 -14.36 -1.81 -29.65
CA GLY A 427 -13.37 -2.70 -30.23
C GLY A 427 -11.93 -2.18 -30.14
N GLU A 428 -11.23 -2.15 -31.25
CA GLU A 428 -9.81 -1.79 -31.35
C GLU A 428 -9.45 -0.39 -30.84
N ASN A 429 -10.39 0.55 -30.81
CA ASN A 429 -10.09 1.95 -30.40
C ASN A 429 -9.89 2.14 -28.90
N ALA A 430 -10.45 1.29 -28.07
CA ALA A 430 -10.24 1.34 -26.63
C ALA A 430 -8.82 0.89 -26.25
N LEU A 431 -8.19 0.06 -27.06
CA LEU A 431 -6.85 -0.48 -26.87
C LEU A 431 -5.73 0.51 -27.22
N THR A 432 -6.06 1.56 -27.94
CA THR A 432 -5.07 2.57 -28.39
C THR A 432 -4.91 3.74 -27.42
N ALA A 433 -5.69 3.80 -26.35
CA ALA A 433 -5.52 4.82 -25.32
C ALA A 433 -4.26 4.54 -24.49
N PRO A 434 -3.25 5.44 -24.47
CA PRO A 434 -2.01 5.21 -23.74
C PRO A 434 -2.27 4.95 -22.25
N GLY A 435 -1.65 3.92 -21.71
CA GLY A 435 -1.70 3.62 -20.29
C GLY A 435 -2.77 2.62 -19.85
N TYR A 436 -3.39 1.93 -20.81
CA TYR A 436 -4.46 0.98 -20.50
C TYR A 436 -4.11 -0.48 -20.71
N LEU A 437 -5.13 -1.26 -21.00
CA LEU A 437 -5.11 -2.69 -21.15
C LEU A 437 -4.20 -3.14 -22.30
N CYS A 438 -3.36 -4.10 -22.02
CA CYS A 438 -2.48 -4.71 -22.97
C CYS A 438 -3.08 -6.02 -23.46
N THR A 439 -3.35 -6.12 -24.75
CA THR A 439 -3.72 -7.39 -25.36
C THR A 439 -2.53 -8.01 -26.09
N PRO A 440 -2.53 -9.33 -26.34
CA PRO A 440 -1.48 -9.98 -27.13
C PRO A 440 -1.29 -9.38 -28.53
N SER A 441 -2.29 -8.71 -29.09
CA SER A 441 -2.24 -8.05 -30.41
C SER A 441 -1.66 -6.62 -30.37
N SER A 442 -1.57 -5.98 -29.22
CA SER A 442 -1.04 -4.63 -29.04
C SER A 442 0.45 -4.58 -28.70
N ALA A 443 1.22 -5.56 -29.12
CA ALA A 443 2.64 -5.75 -28.79
C ALA A 443 3.57 -4.57 -29.17
N SER A 444 3.07 -3.58 -29.88
CA SER A 444 3.80 -2.36 -30.25
C SER A 444 3.52 -1.17 -29.35
N ASP A 445 2.58 -1.28 -28.41
CA ASP A 445 2.26 -0.20 -27.49
C ASP A 445 3.20 -0.26 -26.29
N ALA A 446 4.04 0.77 -26.15
CA ALA A 446 5.06 0.85 -25.09
C ALA A 446 4.49 0.85 -23.66
N LEU A 447 3.18 1.06 -23.49
CA LEU A 447 2.51 1.03 -22.20
C LEU A 447 1.84 -0.32 -21.92
N CYS A 448 1.93 -1.24 -22.87
CA CYS A 448 1.32 -2.54 -22.79
C CYS A 448 2.33 -3.63 -22.46
N ILE A 449 2.04 -4.43 -21.46
CA ILE A 449 2.67 -5.74 -21.29
C ILE A 449 1.90 -6.69 -22.17
N ALA A 450 2.42 -6.99 -23.35
CA ALA A 450 1.87 -8.02 -24.19
C ALA A 450 2.05 -9.37 -23.50
N GLY A 451 1.13 -9.67 -22.61
CA GLY A 451 1.14 -10.94 -21.92
C GLY A 451 0.56 -12.04 -22.83
N LYS A 452 1.39 -12.74 -23.56
CA LYS A 452 1.11 -14.15 -23.83
C LYS A 452 1.30 -14.92 -22.52
N THR A 453 0.59 -14.51 -21.50
CA THR A 453 0.80 -15.06 -20.16
C THR A 453 -0.46 -15.81 -19.77
N SER A 454 -0.30 -16.91 -19.11
CA SER A 454 -1.34 -17.53 -18.27
C SER A 454 -1.92 -16.54 -17.22
N ALA A 455 -1.34 -15.35 -17.08
CA ALA A 455 -1.78 -14.28 -16.21
C ALA A 455 -2.86 -13.35 -16.83
N GLY A 456 -3.21 -13.53 -18.12
CA GLY A 456 -4.21 -12.71 -18.78
C GLY A 456 -3.76 -11.27 -19.09
N ASN A 457 -4.70 -10.39 -19.37
CA ASN A 457 -4.46 -8.98 -19.61
C ASN A 457 -4.16 -8.23 -18.31
N THR A 458 -3.48 -7.08 -18.42
CA THR A 458 -3.20 -6.23 -17.26
C THR A 458 -3.37 -4.75 -17.61
N ILE A 459 -3.50 -3.93 -16.58
CA ILE A 459 -3.52 -2.46 -16.69
C ILE A 459 -2.22 -1.92 -16.12
N VAL A 460 -1.65 -0.95 -16.80
CA VAL A 460 -0.53 -0.15 -16.28
C VAL A 460 -1.02 1.25 -16.04
N SER A 461 -1.28 1.58 -14.79
CA SER A 461 -1.76 2.89 -14.38
C SER A 461 -1.27 3.21 -12.98
N GLN A 462 -0.30 4.09 -12.88
CA GLN A 462 0.27 4.55 -11.62
C GLN A 462 0.03 6.04 -11.43
N TRP A 463 0.20 6.52 -10.20
CA TRP A 463 0.26 7.94 -9.92
C TRP A 463 1.54 8.53 -10.48
N GLU A 464 1.41 9.54 -11.28
CA GLU A 464 2.51 10.39 -11.74
C GLU A 464 2.63 11.59 -10.80
N ALA A 465 3.86 12.02 -10.55
CA ALA A 465 4.06 13.26 -9.82
C ALA A 465 3.58 14.47 -10.63
N ASP A 466 3.02 15.46 -9.97
CA ASP A 466 2.59 16.68 -10.62
C ASP A 466 3.79 17.58 -10.96
N ASP A 467 4.39 17.35 -12.11
CA ASP A 467 5.55 18.06 -12.61
C ASP A 467 5.26 19.53 -12.92
N SER A 468 3.98 19.91 -13.13
CA SER A 468 3.59 21.31 -13.28
C SER A 468 3.91 22.14 -12.05
N LEU A 469 3.94 21.50 -10.89
CA LEU A 469 4.35 22.11 -9.63
C LEU A 469 5.86 22.36 -9.56
N ALA A 470 6.65 21.82 -10.48
CA ALA A 470 8.10 21.92 -10.49
C ALA A 470 8.66 23.05 -11.37
N THR A 471 7.93 23.46 -12.41
CA THR A 471 8.49 24.24 -13.52
C THR A 471 8.60 25.72 -13.27
N ASP A 472 7.96 26.30 -12.24
CA ASP A 472 7.84 27.74 -12.09
C ASP A 472 8.55 28.34 -10.86
N LEU A 473 9.23 27.55 -10.06
CA LEU A 473 10.00 28.11 -8.97
C LEU A 473 11.41 28.43 -9.50
N GLN A 474 11.69 29.70 -9.66
CA GLN A 474 13.00 30.20 -10.08
C GLN A 474 14.13 29.89 -9.08
N ASN A 475 13.86 29.08 -8.08
CA ASN A 475 14.85 28.60 -7.13
C ASN A 475 14.99 27.08 -7.26
N PRO A 476 15.98 26.58 -8.00
CA PRO A 476 16.20 25.15 -8.18
C PRO A 476 16.57 24.40 -6.89
N ALA A 477 16.85 25.10 -5.80
CA ALA A 477 17.03 24.49 -4.48
C ALA A 477 15.73 24.04 -3.84
N LEU A 478 14.57 24.50 -4.33
CA LEU A 478 13.28 24.24 -3.74
C LEU A 478 12.47 23.13 -4.42
N THR A 479 12.77 22.79 -5.68
CA THR A 479 12.06 21.69 -6.36
C THR A 479 12.86 21.02 -7.43
N PRO A 480 13.37 19.87 -7.13
CA PRO A 480 13.60 18.94 -8.22
C PRO A 480 12.27 18.29 -8.57
N PRO A 481 11.85 18.34 -9.84
CA PRO A 481 10.73 17.56 -10.29
C PRO A 481 11.01 16.08 -10.07
N SER A 482 10.06 15.39 -9.48
CA SER A 482 10.07 13.93 -9.42
C SER A 482 9.03 13.41 -10.41
N ALA A 483 9.37 12.37 -11.17
CA ALA A 483 8.38 11.63 -11.95
C ALA A 483 7.49 10.78 -11.02
N ASN A 484 7.95 10.51 -9.80
CA ASN A 484 7.37 9.54 -8.89
C ASN A 484 6.74 10.22 -7.68
N VAL A 485 5.60 9.71 -7.24
CA VAL A 485 4.93 10.16 -6.02
C VAL A 485 5.49 9.38 -4.83
N THR A 486 6.38 10.03 -4.11
CA THR A 486 7.11 9.50 -2.96
C THR A 486 6.96 10.41 -1.74
N ARG A 487 7.49 10.02 -0.57
CA ARG A 487 7.54 10.91 0.60
C ARG A 487 8.31 12.21 0.34
N LEU A 488 9.25 12.20 -0.63
CA LEU A 488 10.03 13.38 -1.01
C LEU A 488 9.29 14.30 -1.97
N PHE A 489 8.34 13.77 -2.73
CA PHE A 489 7.44 14.52 -3.59
C PHE A 489 6.05 13.87 -3.59
N PRO A 490 5.23 14.11 -2.54
CA PRO A 490 4.00 13.38 -2.30
C PRO A 490 2.78 13.92 -3.06
N PHE A 491 2.98 14.67 -4.13
CA PHE A 491 1.90 15.30 -4.89
C PHE A 491 1.63 14.57 -6.19
N ALA A 492 0.48 13.88 -6.22
CA ALA A 492 0.02 13.18 -7.41
C ALA A 492 -0.68 14.14 -8.38
N LYS A 493 -0.37 13.99 -9.65
CA LYS A 493 -1.03 14.68 -10.75
C LYS A 493 -2.46 14.18 -10.91
N LYS A 494 -3.42 15.10 -10.87
CA LYS A 494 -4.79 14.77 -11.18
C LYS A 494 -4.98 14.57 -12.69
N ASN A 495 -5.37 13.39 -13.10
CA ASN A 495 -5.65 13.06 -14.51
C ASN A 495 -7.05 13.47 -14.98
N GLY A 496 -7.93 13.85 -14.05
CA GLY A 496 -9.29 14.33 -14.36
C GLY A 496 -10.27 14.07 -13.23
N MET A 497 -11.55 14.30 -13.51
CA MET A 497 -12.66 13.96 -12.64
C MET A 497 -13.41 12.77 -13.23
N ARG A 498 -13.93 11.89 -12.37
CA ARG A 498 -14.75 10.75 -12.77
C ARG A 498 -15.97 10.62 -11.88
N LYS A 499 -17.12 10.38 -12.51
CA LYS A 499 -18.31 9.99 -11.78
C LYS A 499 -18.17 8.53 -11.33
N ALA A 500 -18.18 8.31 -10.04
CA ALA A 500 -18.24 6.98 -9.45
C ALA A 500 -19.67 6.68 -9.00
N PRO A 501 -20.19 5.47 -9.25
CA PRO A 501 -21.50 5.07 -8.74
C PRO A 501 -21.55 5.09 -7.21
N VAL A 502 -22.67 5.54 -6.66
CA VAL A 502 -22.96 5.56 -5.22
C VAL A 502 -24.24 4.80 -4.97
N LEU A 503 -24.25 3.98 -3.94
CA LEU A 503 -25.42 3.33 -3.38
C LEU A 503 -25.71 3.92 -2.00
N VAL A 504 -26.94 4.38 -1.77
CA VAL A 504 -27.38 4.89 -0.48
C VAL A 504 -28.58 4.08 -0.01
N VAL A 505 -28.48 3.56 1.22
CA VAL A 505 -29.60 2.86 1.88
C VAL A 505 -30.03 3.68 3.08
N LYS A 506 -31.31 4.05 3.12
CA LYS A 506 -31.85 4.91 4.16
C LYS A 506 -32.86 4.18 5.04
N PRO A 507 -33.04 4.58 6.32
CA PRO A 507 -34.15 4.13 7.14
C PRO A 507 -35.50 4.48 6.51
N ALA A 508 -36.51 3.71 6.84
CA ALA A 508 -37.91 4.06 6.55
C ALA A 508 -38.37 5.31 7.32
N GLY A 509 -39.29 6.06 6.75
CA GLY A 509 -39.85 7.24 7.40
C GLY A 509 -39.16 8.56 7.13
N THR A 510 -39.47 9.55 7.92
CA THR A 510 -39.00 10.95 7.72
C THR A 510 -37.62 11.17 8.33
N VAL A 511 -36.89 12.07 7.72
CA VAL A 511 -35.56 12.49 8.23
C VAL A 511 -35.68 13.03 9.66
N PRO A 512 -34.86 12.55 10.61
CA PRO A 512 -34.89 13.06 11.98
C PRO A 512 -34.34 14.48 12.05
N PRO A 513 -34.80 15.30 13.01
CA PRO A 513 -34.19 16.60 13.25
C PRO A 513 -32.68 16.48 13.52
N GLY A 514 -31.86 17.13 12.70
CA GLY A 514 -30.39 17.05 12.78
C GLY A 514 -29.75 16.03 11.85
N GLY A 515 -30.52 15.31 11.05
CA GLY A 515 -30.05 14.31 10.08
C GLY A 515 -29.83 12.93 10.66
N TYR A 516 -29.54 11.99 9.79
CA TYR A 516 -29.22 10.60 10.15
C TYR A 516 -27.72 10.45 10.48
N PRO A 517 -27.34 9.63 11.45
CA PRO A 517 -25.99 9.10 11.53
C PRO A 517 -25.70 8.28 10.26
N VAL A 518 -24.45 8.27 9.81
CA VAL A 518 -24.08 7.68 8.53
C VAL A 518 -22.97 6.66 8.67
N VAL A 519 -23.05 5.60 7.91
CA VAL A 519 -22.04 4.55 7.80
C VAL A 519 -21.49 4.50 6.37
N ILE A 520 -20.20 4.71 6.20
CA ILE A 520 -19.51 4.40 4.93
C ILE A 520 -19.23 2.90 4.93
N TYR A 521 -19.68 2.20 3.90
CA TYR A 521 -19.38 0.77 3.70
C TYR A 521 -18.42 0.58 2.53
N GLN A 522 -17.35 -0.21 2.74
CA GLN A 522 -16.41 -0.59 1.69
C GLN A 522 -16.34 -2.11 1.53
N HIS A 523 -16.64 -2.57 0.31
CA HIS A 523 -16.65 -3.99 -0.06
C HIS A 523 -15.24 -4.60 -0.19
N GLY A 524 -15.16 -5.93 -0.23
CA GLY A 524 -13.94 -6.71 -0.45
C GLY A 524 -13.53 -6.81 -1.92
N ILE A 525 -12.42 -7.50 -2.18
CA ILE A 525 -11.97 -7.78 -3.55
C ILE A 525 -13.00 -8.65 -4.28
N PHE A 526 -13.20 -8.40 -5.56
CA PHE A 526 -14.22 -9.01 -6.43
C PHE A 526 -15.67 -8.66 -6.10
N GLY A 527 -15.89 -7.91 -5.03
CA GLY A 527 -17.18 -7.37 -4.66
C GLY A 527 -17.53 -6.07 -5.38
N ASP A 528 -18.62 -5.48 -4.96
CA ASP A 528 -19.06 -4.16 -5.40
C ASP A 528 -19.96 -3.50 -4.31
N ARG A 529 -20.43 -2.29 -4.57
CA ARG A 529 -21.28 -1.52 -3.62
C ARG A 529 -22.55 -2.26 -3.16
N THR A 530 -23.05 -3.24 -3.93
CA THR A 530 -24.25 -4.01 -3.56
C THR A 530 -24.01 -5.03 -2.44
N ASP A 531 -22.74 -5.37 -2.17
CA ASP A 531 -22.37 -6.19 -1.00
C ASP A 531 -22.78 -5.52 0.33
N SER A 532 -23.02 -4.20 0.31
CA SER A 532 -23.50 -3.45 1.47
C SER A 532 -24.93 -3.80 1.88
N LEU A 533 -25.77 -4.32 0.98
CA LEU A 533 -27.22 -4.42 1.19
C LEU A 533 -27.62 -5.21 2.45
N GLY A 534 -26.94 -6.32 2.70
CA GLY A 534 -27.21 -7.14 3.89
C GLY A 534 -26.93 -6.40 5.20
N VAL A 535 -25.81 -5.73 5.27
CA VAL A 535 -25.36 -4.89 6.40
C VAL A 535 -26.23 -3.64 6.52
N ALA A 536 -26.45 -2.96 5.40
CA ALA A 536 -27.20 -1.70 5.33
C ALA A 536 -28.65 -1.84 5.78
N LYS A 537 -29.25 -2.99 5.52
CA LYS A 537 -30.60 -3.29 6.02
C LYS A 537 -30.64 -3.27 7.55
N GLN A 538 -29.71 -3.96 8.20
CA GLN A 538 -29.65 -3.99 9.67
C GLN A 538 -29.36 -2.61 10.27
N LEU A 539 -28.53 -1.83 9.60
CA LEU A 539 -28.20 -0.46 9.97
C LEU A 539 -29.38 0.48 9.78
N ALA A 540 -30.13 0.35 8.68
CA ALA A 540 -31.33 1.13 8.43
C ALA A 540 -32.43 0.86 9.48
N ASP A 541 -32.64 -0.40 9.87
CA ASP A 541 -33.54 -0.76 10.96
C ASP A 541 -33.12 -0.13 12.30
N ALA A 542 -31.83 0.15 12.48
CA ALA A 542 -31.28 0.80 13.66
C ALA A 542 -31.18 2.35 13.51
N GLY A 543 -31.64 2.91 12.39
CA GLY A 543 -31.71 4.36 12.16
C GLY A 543 -30.46 4.98 11.51
N PHE A 544 -29.58 4.20 10.90
CA PHE A 544 -28.38 4.69 10.20
C PHE A 544 -28.60 4.70 8.68
N VAL A 545 -28.09 5.72 8.03
CA VAL A 545 -27.91 5.74 6.57
C VAL A 545 -26.60 5.01 6.24
N THR A 546 -26.62 4.17 5.21
CA THR A 546 -25.41 3.53 4.68
C THR A 546 -25.10 4.11 3.31
N VAL A 547 -23.83 4.47 3.07
CA VAL A 547 -23.32 4.96 1.78
C VAL A 547 -22.18 4.05 1.33
N ALA A 548 -22.28 3.52 0.12
CA ALA A 548 -21.27 2.63 -0.46
C ALA A 548 -20.84 3.10 -1.85
N ILE A 549 -19.54 2.99 -2.13
CA ILE A 549 -18.94 3.19 -3.46
C ILE A 549 -18.08 1.98 -3.82
N ASP A 550 -17.84 1.80 -5.12
CA ASP A 550 -16.94 0.75 -5.57
C ASP A 550 -15.47 1.17 -5.42
N LEU A 551 -14.60 0.21 -5.13
CA LEU A 551 -13.16 0.35 -5.28
C LEU A 551 -12.78 0.62 -6.75
N PRO A 552 -11.62 1.22 -7.04
CA PRO A 552 -11.12 1.28 -8.41
C PRO A 552 -11.14 -0.09 -9.09
N LEU A 553 -11.51 -0.13 -10.35
CA LEU A 553 -11.61 -1.36 -11.18
C LEU A 553 -12.64 -2.39 -10.69
N HIS A 554 -13.53 -2.00 -9.78
CA HIS A 554 -14.67 -2.80 -9.33
C HIS A 554 -15.99 -2.20 -9.83
N GLY A 555 -17.08 -2.90 -9.59
CA GLY A 555 -18.43 -2.45 -9.89
C GLY A 555 -19.40 -3.60 -10.12
N VAL A 556 -20.68 -3.28 -10.21
CA VAL A 556 -21.74 -4.25 -10.42
C VAL A 556 -21.55 -4.94 -11.76
N MET A 557 -21.49 -6.26 -11.73
CA MET A 557 -21.33 -7.06 -12.94
C MET A 557 -22.68 -7.26 -13.64
N PRO A 558 -22.67 -7.45 -14.97
CA PRO A 558 -23.91 -7.54 -15.74
C PRO A 558 -24.79 -8.73 -15.39
N THR A 559 -24.22 -9.72 -14.73
CA THR A 559 -24.95 -10.93 -14.34
C THR A 559 -24.62 -11.33 -12.92
N ASP A 560 -25.64 -11.64 -12.16
CA ASP A 560 -25.53 -12.14 -10.79
C ASP A 560 -25.86 -13.62 -10.75
N VAL A 561 -25.28 -14.34 -9.79
CA VAL A 561 -25.66 -15.73 -9.49
C VAL A 561 -26.48 -15.73 -8.22
N ILE A 562 -27.81 -15.73 -8.37
CA ILE A 562 -28.74 -15.84 -7.24
C ILE A 562 -29.28 -17.26 -7.22
N SER A 563 -29.04 -17.99 -6.13
CA SER A 563 -29.53 -19.36 -5.94
C SER A 563 -29.18 -20.32 -7.10
N GLY A 564 -28.00 -20.14 -7.71
CA GLY A 564 -27.53 -20.99 -8.80
C GLY A 564 -28.08 -20.60 -10.18
N THR A 565 -28.86 -19.53 -10.28
CA THR A 565 -29.38 -19.00 -11.55
C THR A 565 -28.70 -17.67 -11.85
N THR A 566 -28.15 -17.55 -13.05
CA THR A 566 -27.57 -16.29 -13.54
C THR A 566 -28.68 -15.32 -13.89
N THR A 567 -28.72 -14.19 -13.23
CA THR A 567 -29.76 -13.16 -13.47
C THR A 567 -29.11 -11.78 -13.45
N PRO A 568 -29.58 -10.80 -14.22
CA PRO A 568 -29.09 -9.44 -14.21
C PRO A 568 -29.78 -8.53 -13.18
N ILE A 569 -30.29 -9.07 -12.06
CA ILE A 569 -31.14 -8.31 -11.14
C ILE A 569 -30.40 -7.08 -10.58
N PHE A 570 -29.19 -7.26 -10.02
CA PHE A 570 -28.46 -6.13 -9.48
C PHE A 570 -28.03 -5.14 -10.56
N ALA A 571 -27.60 -5.66 -11.73
CA ALA A 571 -27.29 -4.80 -12.87
C ALA A 571 -28.50 -3.97 -13.34
N SER A 572 -29.69 -4.58 -13.34
CA SER A 572 -30.90 -3.90 -13.79
C SER A 572 -31.39 -2.83 -12.84
N LEU A 573 -31.34 -3.12 -11.53
CA LEU A 573 -31.88 -2.24 -10.49
C LEU A 573 -30.85 -1.21 -10.00
N LEU A 574 -29.60 -1.62 -9.88
CA LEU A 574 -28.55 -0.91 -9.14
C LEU A 574 -27.29 -0.63 -9.97
N GLY A 575 -27.23 -1.12 -11.22
CA GLY A 575 -26.11 -0.89 -12.12
C GLY A 575 -25.99 0.58 -12.55
N ALA A 576 -24.78 1.03 -12.79
CA ALA A 576 -24.52 2.38 -13.29
C ALA A 576 -25.02 2.52 -14.73
N LYS A 577 -25.80 3.53 -14.97
CA LYS A 577 -26.31 3.87 -16.31
C LYS A 577 -25.17 4.44 -17.15
N GLY A 578 -24.94 3.88 -18.33
CA GLY A 578 -23.86 4.30 -19.22
C GLY A 578 -22.68 3.35 -19.34
N THR A 579 -22.72 2.23 -18.63
CA THR A 579 -21.75 1.12 -18.86
C THR A 579 -21.93 0.57 -20.27
N ASP A 580 -20.84 0.35 -21.00
CA ASP A 580 -20.90 -0.26 -22.34
C ASP A 580 -21.26 -1.76 -22.21
N ILE A 581 -22.45 -2.05 -22.68
CA ILE A 581 -23.04 -3.38 -22.68
C ILE A 581 -23.30 -3.92 -24.09
N SER A 582 -22.63 -3.35 -25.10
CA SER A 582 -22.81 -3.76 -26.50
C SER A 582 -22.52 -5.24 -26.78
N GLY A 583 -21.80 -5.90 -25.88
CA GLY A 583 -21.50 -7.34 -25.93
C GLY A 583 -22.58 -8.25 -25.31
N PHE A 584 -23.62 -7.67 -24.67
CA PHE A 584 -24.69 -8.43 -24.02
C PHE A 584 -25.88 -8.63 -24.96
N ASP A 585 -26.75 -9.57 -24.60
CA ASP A 585 -28.05 -9.74 -25.29
C ASP A 585 -28.92 -8.48 -25.13
N ALA A 586 -29.94 -8.38 -26.01
CA ALA A 586 -30.79 -7.20 -26.08
C ALA A 586 -31.59 -6.94 -24.75
N GLU A 587 -31.90 -8.01 -24.01
CA GLU A 587 -32.59 -7.90 -22.73
C GLU A 587 -31.69 -7.28 -21.66
N THR A 588 -30.47 -7.77 -21.54
CA THR A 588 -29.43 -7.18 -20.63
C THR A 588 -29.11 -5.74 -21.06
N GLN A 589 -28.97 -5.45 -22.34
CA GLN A 589 -28.76 -4.08 -22.83
C GLN A 589 -29.88 -3.12 -22.41
N ALA A 590 -31.15 -3.58 -22.43
CA ALA A 590 -32.27 -2.76 -22.04
C ALA A 590 -32.28 -2.35 -20.54
N LEU A 591 -31.59 -3.10 -19.70
CA LEU A 591 -31.51 -2.87 -18.26
C LEU A 591 -30.56 -1.75 -17.89
N TYR A 592 -29.54 -1.48 -18.71
CA TYR A 592 -28.57 -0.39 -18.55
C TYR A 592 -29.04 0.91 -19.23
N VAL A 593 -30.34 1.16 -19.29
CA VAL A 593 -30.94 2.24 -20.08
C VAL A 593 -30.48 3.62 -19.61
N SER A 594 -30.05 4.35 -20.61
CA SER A 594 -29.72 5.76 -20.81
C SER A 594 -30.24 6.80 -19.80
N GLY A 595 -29.34 7.66 -19.37
CA GLY A 595 -29.72 8.95 -18.77
C GLY A 595 -28.53 9.74 -18.25
N GLU A 596 -27.57 9.13 -17.59
CA GLU A 596 -26.35 9.81 -17.15
C GLU A 596 -25.11 9.01 -17.61
N THR A 597 -24.04 9.75 -17.89
CA THR A 597 -22.74 9.17 -18.30
C THR A 597 -21.95 8.69 -17.08
N VAL A 598 -22.53 7.80 -16.28
CA VAL A 598 -21.85 7.13 -15.17
C VAL A 598 -21.56 5.71 -15.61
N ALA A 599 -20.28 5.35 -15.61
CA ALA A 599 -19.86 3.99 -15.92
C ALA A 599 -19.48 3.23 -14.66
N GLU A 600 -19.67 1.90 -14.67
CA GLU A 600 -19.10 1.03 -13.66
C GLU A 600 -17.58 1.19 -13.64
N ARG A 601 -16.95 1.15 -12.46
CA ARG A 601 -15.53 1.44 -12.30
C ARG A 601 -14.59 0.36 -12.85
N HIS A 602 -15.10 -0.85 -13.08
CA HIS A 602 -14.38 -1.91 -13.80
C HIS A 602 -14.26 -1.63 -15.31
N PHE A 603 -15.03 -0.68 -15.84
CA PHE A 603 -15.03 -0.31 -17.27
C PHE A 603 -15.26 -1.51 -18.23
N GLY A 604 -15.89 -2.56 -17.76
CA GLY A 604 -16.03 -3.80 -18.52
C GLY A 604 -14.74 -4.61 -18.71
N LEU A 605 -13.70 -4.30 -17.93
CA LEU A 605 -12.37 -4.88 -18.08
C LEU A 605 -12.16 -6.00 -17.06
N THR A 606 -11.64 -7.13 -17.52
CA THR A 606 -11.20 -8.25 -16.69
C THR A 606 -9.90 -8.83 -17.22
N ARG A 607 -9.23 -9.67 -16.43
CA ARG A 607 -7.98 -10.33 -16.87
C ARG A 607 -8.17 -11.27 -18.05
N ASP A 608 -9.36 -11.87 -18.19
CA ASP A 608 -9.73 -12.73 -19.33
C ASP A 608 -10.23 -11.96 -20.55
N ALA A 609 -10.43 -10.65 -20.43
CA ALA A 609 -10.93 -9.85 -21.53
C ALA A 609 -9.89 -9.82 -22.66
N VAL A 610 -10.17 -10.50 -23.75
CA VAL A 610 -9.41 -10.40 -25.00
C VAL A 610 -9.72 -9.09 -25.72
N GLU A 611 -10.87 -8.52 -25.41
CA GLU A 611 -11.37 -7.24 -25.88
C GLU A 611 -11.93 -6.46 -24.68
N PHE A 612 -12.03 -5.14 -24.81
CA PHE A 612 -12.74 -4.31 -23.83
C PHE A 612 -14.23 -4.58 -23.93
N LYS A 613 -14.67 -5.69 -23.40
CA LYS A 613 -16.08 -6.04 -23.27
C LYS A 613 -16.41 -6.29 -21.80
N PRO A 614 -17.58 -5.83 -21.35
CA PRO A 614 -18.13 -6.33 -20.12
C PRO A 614 -18.21 -7.86 -20.22
N THR A 615 -17.59 -8.57 -19.31
CA THR A 615 -17.64 -10.02 -19.29
C THR A 615 -18.65 -10.47 -18.26
N ALA A 616 -19.45 -11.48 -18.59
CA ALA A 616 -20.30 -12.12 -17.61
C ALA A 616 -19.44 -12.65 -16.46
N VAL A 617 -19.86 -12.42 -15.22
CA VAL A 617 -19.23 -13.05 -14.06
C VAL A 617 -19.31 -14.56 -14.27
N SER A 618 -18.18 -15.19 -14.45
CA SER A 618 -18.11 -16.63 -14.30
C SER A 618 -17.82 -16.90 -12.84
N GLY A 619 -18.78 -17.43 -12.12
CA GLY A 619 -18.60 -17.84 -10.73
C GLY A 619 -17.52 -18.90 -10.52
N THR A 620 -16.84 -19.31 -11.61
CA THR A 620 -15.82 -20.36 -11.58
C THR A 620 -14.41 -19.83 -11.35
N ASN A 621 -14.11 -18.57 -11.66
CA ASN A 621 -12.79 -17.97 -11.41
C ASN A 621 -12.85 -16.43 -11.30
N PRO A 622 -13.35 -15.87 -10.18
CA PRO A 622 -13.46 -14.42 -9.98
C PRO A 622 -12.13 -13.68 -10.12
N ALA A 623 -11.01 -14.34 -9.82
CA ALA A 623 -9.68 -13.76 -9.97
C ALA A 623 -9.28 -13.46 -11.42
N LEU A 624 -9.91 -14.08 -12.40
CA LEU A 624 -9.66 -13.84 -13.82
C LEU A 624 -10.71 -12.95 -14.47
N ASN A 625 -11.97 -13.20 -14.19
CA ASN A 625 -13.08 -12.56 -14.92
C ASN A 625 -14.15 -11.91 -14.02
N GLY A 626 -13.84 -11.74 -12.73
CA GLY A 626 -14.69 -11.02 -11.80
C GLY A 626 -14.42 -9.51 -11.78
N SER A 627 -15.33 -8.78 -11.14
CA SER A 627 -15.12 -7.41 -10.70
C SER A 627 -13.79 -7.31 -9.96
N GLY A 628 -12.96 -6.28 -10.20
CA GLY A 628 -11.70 -6.11 -9.49
C GLY A 628 -10.57 -7.08 -9.84
N SER A 629 -10.74 -7.97 -10.83
CA SER A 629 -9.70 -8.94 -11.22
C SER A 629 -8.37 -8.30 -11.65
N LEU A 630 -8.38 -7.02 -12.03
CA LEU A 630 -7.21 -6.22 -12.41
C LEU A 630 -6.65 -5.36 -11.26
N PHE A 631 -7.25 -5.39 -10.07
CA PHE A 631 -6.89 -4.50 -8.96
C PHE A 631 -5.51 -4.82 -8.38
N ILE A 632 -5.22 -6.10 -8.12
CA ILE A 632 -3.89 -6.58 -7.69
C ILE A 632 -3.06 -6.90 -8.93
N ASN A 633 -2.00 -6.15 -9.15
CA ASN A 633 -1.17 -6.25 -10.35
C ASN A 633 0.25 -6.72 -10.00
N LEU A 634 0.57 -7.98 -10.31
CA LEU A 634 1.89 -8.55 -10.07
C LEU A 634 2.90 -8.22 -11.18
N VAL A 635 2.41 -7.72 -12.31
CA VAL A 635 3.25 -7.36 -13.47
C VAL A 635 3.71 -5.92 -13.38
N HIS A 636 2.93 -5.07 -12.69
CA HIS A 636 3.28 -3.66 -12.45
C HIS A 636 2.88 -3.29 -11.01
N LEU A 637 3.82 -3.45 -10.08
CA LEU A 637 3.57 -3.35 -8.64
C LEU A 637 3.06 -1.98 -8.20
N GLN A 638 3.47 -0.94 -8.91
CA GLN A 638 3.00 0.44 -8.66
C GLN A 638 1.52 0.61 -8.98
N THR A 639 1.00 -0.09 -9.98
CA THR A 639 -0.45 -0.07 -10.26
C THR A 639 -1.23 -0.66 -9.09
N ALA A 640 -0.79 -1.77 -8.50
CA ALA A 640 -1.43 -2.32 -7.30
C ALA A 640 -1.42 -1.31 -6.13
N ARG A 641 -0.27 -0.67 -5.88
CA ARG A 641 -0.13 0.39 -4.88
C ARG A 641 -1.12 1.54 -5.12
N ASP A 642 -1.15 2.05 -6.35
CA ASP A 642 -1.85 3.30 -6.66
C ASP A 642 -3.35 3.09 -6.86
N ASN A 643 -3.81 1.87 -7.16
CA ASN A 643 -5.21 1.48 -7.02
C ASN A 643 -5.68 1.59 -5.56
N MET A 644 -4.85 1.16 -4.61
CA MET A 644 -5.15 1.28 -3.18
C MET A 644 -5.09 2.74 -2.70
N ARG A 645 -4.07 3.51 -3.14
CA ARG A 645 -4.01 4.96 -2.86
C ARG A 645 -5.23 5.69 -3.40
N GLN A 646 -5.66 5.38 -4.62
CA GLN A 646 -6.88 5.95 -5.21
C GLN A 646 -8.11 5.61 -4.38
N ALA A 647 -8.25 4.37 -3.91
CA ALA A 647 -9.36 3.96 -3.06
C ALA A 647 -9.42 4.76 -1.75
N VAL A 648 -8.28 5.00 -1.11
CA VAL A 648 -8.22 5.85 0.10
C VAL A 648 -8.62 7.29 -0.22
N MET A 649 -8.12 7.86 -1.32
CA MET A 649 -8.50 9.23 -1.74
C MET A 649 -9.99 9.34 -2.09
N ASP A 650 -10.56 8.31 -2.68
CA ASP A 650 -11.99 8.25 -2.99
C ASP A 650 -12.84 8.28 -1.71
N LEU A 651 -12.45 7.49 -0.70
CA LEU A 651 -13.11 7.47 0.61
C LEU A 651 -12.96 8.79 1.36
N LEU A 652 -11.80 9.46 1.27
CA LEU A 652 -11.59 10.79 1.86
C LEU A 652 -12.53 11.84 1.22
N ASN A 653 -12.66 11.81 -0.11
CA ASN A 653 -13.58 12.70 -0.83
C ASN A 653 -15.04 12.34 -0.53
N LEU A 654 -15.39 11.06 -0.43
CA LEU A 654 -16.73 10.64 -0.03
C LEU A 654 -17.08 11.15 1.37
N ASN A 655 -16.19 10.94 2.35
CA ASN A 655 -16.40 11.41 3.71
C ASN A 655 -16.59 12.93 3.76
N ALA A 656 -15.76 13.69 3.05
CA ALA A 656 -15.89 15.14 2.93
C ALA A 656 -17.21 15.59 2.28
N SER A 657 -17.90 14.70 1.57
CA SER A 657 -19.11 15.02 0.78
C SER A 657 -20.41 14.60 1.46
N LEU A 658 -20.35 13.80 2.54
CA LEU A 658 -21.55 13.26 3.18
C LEU A 658 -22.55 14.35 3.62
N GLY A 659 -22.04 15.49 4.07
CA GLY A 659 -22.88 16.63 4.45
C GLY A 659 -23.63 17.32 3.31
N SER A 660 -23.49 16.86 2.06
CA SER A 660 -24.25 17.36 0.91
C SER A 660 -25.40 16.45 0.48
N ILE A 661 -25.61 15.35 1.19
CA ILE A 661 -26.66 14.38 0.84
C ILE A 661 -28.03 14.90 1.29
N ASP A 662 -28.94 15.05 0.34
CA ASP A 662 -30.35 15.38 0.48
C ASP A 662 -31.16 14.18 -0.02
N LEU A 663 -31.80 13.46 0.88
CA LEU A 663 -32.48 12.18 0.62
C LEU A 663 -33.95 12.35 0.22
N ASP A 664 -34.56 13.46 0.60
CA ASP A 664 -35.96 13.74 0.35
C ASP A 664 -36.20 14.92 -0.61
N ASN A 665 -35.10 15.52 -1.11
CA ASN A 665 -35.11 16.63 -2.06
C ASN A 665 -35.84 17.88 -1.56
N ASP A 666 -35.75 18.14 -0.27
CA ASP A 666 -36.31 19.33 0.36
C ASP A 666 -35.34 20.55 0.34
N GLY A 667 -34.11 20.35 -0.12
CA GLY A 667 -33.05 21.36 -0.21
C GLY A 667 -32.21 21.48 1.05
N ASN A 668 -32.46 20.66 2.07
CA ASN A 668 -31.62 20.56 3.28
C ASN A 668 -30.75 19.32 3.22
N THR A 669 -29.74 19.27 4.09
CA THR A 669 -28.88 18.09 4.21
C THR A 669 -29.44 17.15 5.27
N ASP A 670 -29.43 15.85 4.98
CA ASP A 670 -30.08 14.83 5.80
C ASP A 670 -29.11 13.98 6.63
N ILE A 671 -27.81 14.32 6.59
CA ILE A 671 -26.75 13.57 7.26
C ILE A 671 -26.16 14.37 8.43
N ASP A 672 -26.09 13.72 9.60
CA ASP A 672 -25.35 14.23 10.76
C ASP A 672 -23.87 13.86 10.63
N VAL A 673 -23.08 14.75 10.05
CA VAL A 673 -21.62 14.57 9.85
C VAL A 673 -20.83 14.54 11.16
N THR A 674 -21.44 14.75 12.30
CA THR A 674 -20.79 14.56 13.61
C THR A 674 -20.84 13.09 14.07
N LYS A 675 -21.57 12.23 13.33
CA LYS A 675 -21.76 10.81 13.58
C LYS A 675 -21.48 10.01 12.32
N VAL A 676 -20.23 10.00 11.93
CA VAL A 676 -19.75 9.23 10.78
C VAL A 676 -19.07 7.97 11.26
N HIS A 677 -19.51 6.83 10.73
CA HIS A 677 -18.98 5.52 11.03
C HIS A 677 -18.46 4.85 9.77
N PHE A 678 -17.66 3.82 9.94
CA PHE A 678 -17.06 3.07 8.83
C PHE A 678 -17.19 1.56 9.03
N ILE A 679 -17.53 0.84 7.97
CA ILE A 679 -17.42 -0.62 7.89
C ILE A 679 -16.61 -0.98 6.65
N GLY A 680 -15.57 -1.77 6.81
CA GLY A 680 -14.83 -2.34 5.70
C GLY A 680 -14.73 -3.86 5.82
N HIS A 681 -15.02 -4.57 4.73
CA HIS A 681 -14.93 -6.03 4.65
C HIS A 681 -13.74 -6.46 3.81
N SER A 682 -12.93 -7.40 4.31
CA SER A 682 -11.80 -7.96 3.54
C SER A 682 -10.83 -6.86 3.04
N LEU A 683 -10.63 -6.75 1.73
CA LEU A 683 -9.86 -5.65 1.12
C LEU A 683 -10.41 -4.27 1.54
N GLY A 684 -11.73 -4.13 1.70
CA GLY A 684 -12.36 -2.92 2.25
C GLY A 684 -11.95 -2.64 3.70
N GLY A 685 -11.68 -3.66 4.50
CA GLY A 685 -11.12 -3.54 5.84
C GLY A 685 -9.63 -3.16 5.82
N ILE A 686 -8.87 -3.70 4.86
CA ILE A 686 -7.46 -3.36 4.62
C ILE A 686 -7.35 -1.86 4.25
N ILE A 687 -8.04 -1.44 3.20
CA ILE A 687 -8.06 -0.04 2.75
C ILE A 687 -8.68 0.87 3.81
N GLY A 688 -9.73 0.38 4.49
CA GLY A 688 -10.42 1.11 5.53
C GLY A 688 -9.54 1.46 6.73
N THR A 689 -8.66 0.57 7.16
CA THR A 689 -7.70 0.85 8.24
C THR A 689 -6.79 2.03 7.84
N THR A 690 -6.25 2.02 6.63
CA THR A 690 -5.44 3.10 6.07
C THR A 690 -6.24 4.39 5.91
N PHE A 691 -7.49 4.29 5.42
CA PHE A 691 -8.40 5.42 5.27
C PHE A 691 -8.73 6.09 6.60
N VAL A 692 -9.16 5.34 7.61
CA VAL A 692 -9.56 5.87 8.93
C VAL A 692 -8.36 6.54 9.61
N ALA A 693 -7.18 5.92 9.55
CA ALA A 693 -5.95 6.52 10.06
C ALA A 693 -5.65 7.85 9.37
N THR A 694 -5.66 7.85 8.03
CA THR A 694 -5.37 9.05 7.22
C THR A 694 -6.40 10.15 7.48
N ASN A 695 -7.69 9.81 7.47
CA ASN A 695 -8.79 10.76 7.71
C ASN A 695 -8.69 11.42 9.07
N ASN A 696 -8.65 10.62 10.12
CA ASN A 696 -8.78 11.13 11.49
C ASN A 696 -7.55 11.95 11.92
N LEU A 697 -6.34 11.53 11.53
CA LEU A 697 -5.13 12.28 11.88
C LEU A 697 -4.93 13.55 11.04
N ASN A 698 -5.57 13.65 9.91
CA ASN A 698 -5.44 14.80 9.01
C ASN A 698 -6.69 15.70 9.01
N GLY A 699 -7.77 15.34 9.71
CA GLY A 699 -8.91 16.21 9.98
C GLY A 699 -8.63 17.19 11.13
N THR A 700 -9.36 18.32 11.17
CA THR A 700 -9.13 19.40 12.16
C THR A 700 -9.47 19.00 13.60
N THR A 701 -10.23 17.93 13.82
CA THR A 701 -10.57 17.43 15.16
C THR A 701 -9.33 17.00 15.96
N LEU A 702 -8.39 16.31 15.31
CA LEU A 702 -7.13 15.85 15.94
C LEU A 702 -5.92 16.71 15.54
N ASN A 703 -5.99 17.37 14.42
CA ASN A 703 -4.92 18.21 13.89
C ASN A 703 -5.43 19.61 13.57
N PRO A 704 -5.14 20.62 14.41
CA PRO A 704 -5.59 22.00 14.17
C PRO A 704 -5.17 22.58 12.81
N ASN A 705 -4.11 22.02 12.19
CA ASN A 705 -3.63 22.39 10.87
C ASN A 705 -4.12 21.42 9.77
N GLY A 706 -5.02 20.51 10.11
CA GLY A 706 -5.57 19.51 9.21
C GLY A 706 -6.55 20.06 8.20
N ASN A 707 -7.16 19.18 7.46
CA ASN A 707 -8.19 19.48 6.48
C ASN A 707 -9.57 19.58 7.16
N ALA A 708 -10.15 20.77 7.14
CA ALA A 708 -11.45 21.04 7.77
C ALA A 708 -12.62 20.34 7.06
N ALA A 709 -12.44 19.88 5.84
CA ALA A 709 -13.47 19.16 5.10
C ALA A 709 -13.61 17.69 5.51
N LEU A 710 -12.70 17.15 6.37
CA LEU A 710 -12.72 15.76 6.79
C LEU A 710 -13.43 15.60 8.15
N PRO A 711 -14.70 15.16 8.18
CA PRO A 711 -15.36 14.77 9.43
C PRO A 711 -14.60 13.62 10.12
N LEU A 712 -14.61 13.61 11.44
CA LEU A 712 -14.05 12.51 12.22
C LEU A 712 -14.87 11.23 11.99
N ILE A 713 -14.19 10.11 11.71
CA ILE A 713 -14.80 8.78 11.79
C ILE A 713 -14.82 8.38 13.26
N THR A 714 -16.00 8.31 13.85
CA THR A 714 -16.15 8.12 15.30
C THR A 714 -16.03 6.65 15.71
N GLU A 715 -16.62 5.75 14.95
CA GLU A 715 -16.50 4.30 15.15
C GLU A 715 -16.25 3.58 13.84
N SER A 716 -15.43 2.52 13.90
CA SER A 716 -15.08 1.73 12.73
C SER A 716 -15.13 0.22 13.01
N VAL A 717 -15.54 -0.54 12.00
CA VAL A 717 -15.50 -2.00 12.03
C VAL A 717 -14.68 -2.49 10.84
N PHE A 718 -13.61 -3.23 11.11
CA PHE A 718 -12.75 -3.84 10.12
C PHE A 718 -12.97 -5.36 10.15
N GLY A 719 -13.75 -5.86 9.20
CA GLY A 719 -14.08 -7.28 9.08
C GLY A 719 -13.06 -8.03 8.25
N MET A 720 -12.43 -9.02 8.85
CA MET A 720 -11.42 -9.90 8.23
C MET A 720 -10.35 -9.12 7.46
N PRO A 721 -9.78 -8.03 8.03
CA PRO A 721 -8.70 -7.27 7.41
C PRO A 721 -7.37 -8.02 7.55
N GLY A 722 -6.31 -7.45 6.97
CA GLY A 722 -4.96 -7.96 7.18
C GLY A 722 -3.89 -6.95 6.84
N SER A 723 -2.65 -7.26 7.15
CA SER A 723 -1.46 -6.43 6.86
C SER A 723 -0.36 -7.26 6.23
N ALA A 724 0.73 -6.60 5.82
CA ALA A 724 1.82 -7.16 5.03
C ALA A 724 1.28 -7.89 3.80
N ILE A 725 0.55 -7.13 2.99
CA ILE A 725 -0.33 -7.60 1.91
C ILE A 725 0.32 -8.63 1.00
N PRO A 726 1.56 -8.49 0.49
CA PRO A 726 2.16 -9.49 -0.38
C PRO A 726 2.29 -10.86 0.29
N ARG A 727 2.73 -10.92 1.54
CA ARG A 727 2.89 -12.18 2.27
C ARG A 727 1.55 -12.76 2.72
N LEU A 728 0.59 -11.91 3.01
CA LEU A 728 -0.80 -12.30 3.24
C LEU A 728 -1.38 -13.00 2.00
N LEU A 729 -1.24 -12.39 0.82
CA LEU A 729 -1.73 -12.95 -0.45
C LEU A 729 -1.04 -14.28 -0.79
N GLU A 730 0.27 -14.36 -0.59
CA GLU A 730 1.03 -15.60 -0.79
C GLU A 730 0.54 -16.74 0.10
N ALA A 731 0.24 -16.44 1.37
CA ALA A 731 -0.18 -17.42 2.37
C ALA A 731 -1.68 -17.77 2.30
N SER A 732 -2.48 -16.98 1.60
CA SER A 732 -3.92 -17.22 1.44
C SER A 732 -4.18 -18.57 0.76
N ALA A 733 -5.05 -19.39 1.34
CA ALA A 733 -5.45 -20.64 0.71
C ALA A 733 -6.23 -20.41 -0.59
N SER A 734 -7.05 -19.35 -0.62
CA SER A 734 -7.85 -18.99 -1.79
C SER A 734 -7.06 -18.24 -2.87
N PHE A 735 -6.22 -17.26 -2.48
CA PHE A 735 -5.46 -16.43 -3.43
C PHE A 735 -4.06 -16.96 -3.74
N GLY A 736 -3.42 -17.61 -2.79
CA GLY A 736 -2.03 -18.06 -2.94
C GLY A 736 -1.74 -18.80 -4.24
N PRO A 737 -2.58 -19.76 -4.68
CA PRO A 737 -2.40 -20.41 -5.97
C PRO A 737 -2.40 -19.43 -7.15
N SER A 738 -3.29 -18.44 -7.17
CA SER A 738 -3.39 -17.43 -8.23
C SER A 738 -2.24 -16.40 -8.20
N ILE A 739 -1.65 -16.16 -7.04
CA ILE A 739 -0.45 -15.32 -6.88
C ILE A 739 0.80 -16.09 -7.32
N LYS A 740 0.95 -17.34 -6.90
CA LYS A 740 2.15 -18.14 -7.16
C LYS A 740 2.24 -18.64 -8.60
N ALA A 741 1.11 -19.00 -9.21
CA ALA A 741 1.09 -19.56 -10.56
C ALA A 741 1.79 -18.67 -11.60
N PRO A 742 1.48 -17.37 -11.75
CA PRO A 742 2.19 -16.53 -12.71
C PRO A 742 3.67 -16.35 -12.37
N LEU A 743 4.05 -16.39 -11.09
CA LEU A 743 5.44 -16.25 -10.68
C LEU A 743 6.27 -17.50 -11.00
N THR A 744 5.71 -18.69 -10.84
CA THR A 744 6.43 -19.97 -11.00
C THR A 744 6.29 -20.59 -12.38
N THR A 745 5.26 -20.23 -13.14
CA THR A 745 5.10 -20.69 -14.53
C THR A 745 6.31 -20.27 -15.35
N SER A 746 6.75 -21.15 -16.25
CA SER A 746 7.92 -20.92 -17.11
C SER A 746 7.72 -19.70 -18.00
N THR A 747 8.81 -19.01 -18.33
CA THR A 747 8.79 -17.85 -19.23
C THR A 747 8.31 -18.20 -20.64
N GLU A 748 8.50 -19.46 -21.07
CA GLU A 748 7.98 -19.97 -22.36
C GLU A 748 6.45 -20.02 -22.37
N ASN A 749 5.84 -20.23 -21.20
CA ASN A 749 4.39 -20.26 -20.99
C ASN A 749 3.86 -18.93 -20.42
N GLY A 750 4.67 -17.88 -20.44
CA GLY A 750 4.27 -16.52 -20.11
C GLY A 750 4.35 -16.16 -18.64
N GLY A 751 4.90 -17.00 -17.78
CA GLY A 751 5.17 -16.67 -16.37
C GLY A 751 6.55 -16.04 -16.16
N PHE A 752 6.88 -15.78 -14.90
CA PHE A 752 8.19 -15.23 -14.51
C PHE A 752 9.29 -16.30 -14.43
N GLY A 753 8.93 -17.58 -14.35
CA GLY A 753 9.88 -18.71 -14.25
C GLY A 753 10.67 -18.73 -12.96
N LEU A 754 10.16 -18.15 -11.88
CA LEU A 754 10.81 -18.17 -10.58
C LEU A 754 10.66 -19.55 -9.92
N LEU A 755 11.69 -20.01 -9.27
CA LEU A 755 11.58 -21.16 -8.39
C LEU A 755 10.98 -20.67 -7.06
N GLU A 756 9.88 -21.30 -6.62
CA GLU A 756 9.22 -20.94 -5.35
C GLU A 756 10.24 -21.03 -4.20
N ASN A 757 10.21 -20.08 -3.30
CA ASN A 757 11.18 -19.92 -2.20
C ASN A 757 12.65 -19.69 -2.61
N SER A 758 12.94 -19.44 -3.88
CA SER A 758 14.28 -19.00 -4.27
C SER A 758 14.59 -17.59 -3.75
N GLU A 759 15.86 -17.24 -3.79
CA GLU A 759 16.30 -15.87 -3.45
C GLU A 759 15.51 -14.82 -4.27
N SER A 760 15.41 -15.00 -5.59
CA SER A 760 14.69 -14.09 -6.49
C SER A 760 13.20 -14.01 -6.20
N TYR A 761 12.58 -15.12 -5.81
CA TYR A 761 11.18 -15.16 -5.39
C TYR A 761 10.98 -14.32 -4.13
N ASN A 762 11.83 -14.47 -3.12
CA ASN A 762 11.75 -13.69 -1.89
C ASN A 762 12.04 -12.20 -2.13
N GLN A 763 12.98 -11.87 -3.03
CA GLN A 763 13.28 -10.48 -3.43
C GLN A 763 12.07 -9.81 -4.09
N LEU A 764 11.29 -10.53 -4.90
CA LEU A 764 10.06 -10.00 -5.47
C LEU A 764 9.06 -9.61 -4.36
N PHE A 765 8.84 -10.48 -3.38
CA PHE A 765 7.93 -10.18 -2.27
C PHE A 765 8.44 -9.03 -1.40
N TYR A 766 9.75 -8.95 -1.17
CA TYR A 766 10.38 -7.82 -0.49
C TYR A 766 10.09 -6.48 -1.20
N VAL A 767 10.32 -6.45 -2.52
CA VAL A 767 10.10 -5.22 -3.32
C VAL A 767 8.61 -4.90 -3.45
N PHE A 768 7.77 -5.93 -3.57
CA PHE A 768 6.32 -5.74 -3.60
C PHE A 768 5.83 -5.14 -2.29
N GLN A 769 6.33 -5.61 -1.14
CA GLN A 769 5.99 -4.99 0.16
C GLN A 769 6.47 -3.55 0.21
N GLY A 770 7.70 -3.25 -0.17
CA GLY A 770 8.22 -1.89 -0.20
C GLY A 770 7.41 -0.95 -1.11
N ALA A 771 6.92 -1.45 -2.24
CA ALA A 771 6.01 -0.69 -3.09
C ALA A 771 4.68 -0.40 -2.36
N LEU A 772 4.14 -1.34 -1.58
CA LEU A 772 2.86 -1.20 -0.88
C LEU A 772 2.95 -0.51 0.49
N ASP A 773 4.12 -0.26 1.04
CA ASP A 773 4.29 0.32 2.39
C ASP A 773 3.46 1.59 2.61
N SER A 774 3.27 2.40 1.57
CA SER A 774 2.48 3.63 1.63
C SER A 774 0.96 3.43 1.65
N VAL A 775 0.49 2.18 1.63
CA VAL A 775 -0.94 1.82 1.69
C VAL A 775 -1.22 0.62 2.59
N ASP A 776 -0.17 -0.08 3.02
CA ASP A 776 -0.32 -1.28 3.87
C ASP A 776 -0.75 -0.88 5.29
N PRO A 777 -1.79 -1.50 5.87
CA PRO A 777 -2.27 -1.21 7.22
C PRO A 777 -1.20 -1.28 8.31
N ALA A 778 -0.17 -2.13 8.17
CA ALA A 778 0.93 -2.19 9.13
C ALA A 778 1.62 -0.83 9.27
N SER A 779 1.85 -0.11 8.17
CA SER A 779 2.47 1.22 8.17
C SER A 779 1.61 2.26 8.89
N PHE A 780 0.29 2.08 8.90
CA PHE A 780 -0.67 3.01 9.50
C PHE A 780 -1.08 2.64 10.93
N ALA A 781 -0.69 1.47 11.41
CA ALA A 781 -1.09 1.00 12.75
C ALA A 781 -0.60 1.93 13.87
N GLN A 782 0.64 2.42 13.78
CA GLN A 782 1.15 3.40 14.74
C GLN A 782 0.36 4.71 14.70
N ALA A 783 -0.04 5.16 13.53
CA ALA A 783 -0.89 6.32 13.32
C ALA A 783 -2.27 6.11 13.93
N MET A 784 -2.91 4.96 13.71
CA MET A 784 -4.16 4.58 14.35
C MET A 784 -4.07 4.59 15.89
N ASN A 785 -2.93 4.16 16.43
CA ASN A 785 -2.72 4.16 17.88
C ASN A 785 -2.61 5.56 18.51
N GLN A 786 -2.34 6.61 17.72
CA GLN A 786 -2.33 8.00 18.18
C GLN A 786 -3.76 8.56 18.33
N ILE A 787 -4.76 7.90 17.75
CA ILE A 787 -6.17 8.33 17.87
C ILE A 787 -6.68 7.91 19.26
N PRO A 788 -7.11 8.87 20.10
CA PRO A 788 -7.62 8.55 21.42
C PRO A 788 -8.92 7.72 21.35
N GLY A 789 -9.00 6.61 22.10
CA GLY A 789 -10.16 5.71 22.10
C GLY A 789 -11.46 6.32 22.64
N ASN A 790 -11.39 7.48 23.30
CA ASN A 790 -12.58 8.24 23.68
C ASN A 790 -13.11 9.18 22.58
N LEU A 791 -12.32 9.40 21.51
CA LEU A 791 -12.74 10.18 20.35
C LEU A 791 -13.13 9.31 19.17
N ALA A 792 -12.43 8.19 18.99
CA ALA A 792 -12.79 7.21 17.98
C ALA A 792 -12.52 5.79 18.49
N LYS A 793 -13.49 4.90 18.28
CA LYS A 793 -13.40 3.49 18.65
C LYS A 793 -13.31 2.63 17.41
N TYR A 794 -12.75 1.43 17.53
CA TYR A 794 -12.79 0.47 16.43
C TYR A 794 -12.80 -0.97 16.90
N MET A 795 -13.37 -1.82 16.04
CA MET A 795 -13.47 -3.25 16.24
C MET A 795 -12.86 -3.97 15.03
N VAL A 796 -11.87 -4.81 15.28
CA VAL A 796 -11.34 -5.77 14.30
C VAL A 796 -12.04 -7.10 14.49
N ILE A 797 -12.51 -7.69 13.41
CA ILE A 797 -13.18 -8.98 13.39
C ILE A 797 -12.31 -10.00 12.67
N GLU A 798 -12.18 -11.17 13.25
CA GLU A 798 -11.48 -12.32 12.66
C GLU A 798 -12.41 -13.55 12.65
N SER A 799 -12.50 -14.22 11.51
CA SER A 799 -12.98 -15.60 11.43
C SER A 799 -11.79 -16.54 11.58
N ILE A 800 -11.82 -17.40 12.60
CA ILE A 800 -10.74 -18.38 12.81
C ILE A 800 -10.77 -19.38 11.65
N GLY A 801 -9.60 -19.67 11.07
CA GLY A 801 -9.51 -20.58 9.93
C GLY A 801 -9.85 -19.95 8.58
N ASP A 802 -9.93 -18.63 8.51
CA ASP A 802 -10.20 -17.89 7.27
C ASP A 802 -9.25 -18.31 6.14
N GLN A 803 -9.85 -18.75 5.02
CA GLN A 803 -9.13 -19.26 3.84
C GLN A 803 -8.76 -18.16 2.85
N VAL A 804 -9.33 -16.96 3.00
CA VAL A 804 -9.15 -15.80 2.11
C VAL A 804 -8.11 -14.85 2.66
N VAL A 805 -8.34 -14.33 3.86
CA VAL A 805 -7.37 -13.54 4.61
C VAL A 805 -6.88 -14.38 5.79
N PRO A 806 -5.69 -14.97 5.72
CA PRO A 806 -5.21 -15.85 6.79
C PRO A 806 -5.12 -15.10 8.13
N ASN A 807 -5.49 -15.77 9.20
CA ASN A 807 -5.41 -15.21 10.55
C ASN A 807 -3.96 -14.82 10.89
N SER A 808 -2.98 -15.60 10.41
CA SER A 808 -1.55 -15.32 10.46
C SER A 808 -0.82 -16.04 9.33
N ALA A 809 0.34 -15.53 8.95
CA ALA A 809 1.23 -16.12 7.95
C ALA A 809 2.63 -16.33 8.52
N PRO A 810 3.55 -16.99 7.80
CA PRO A 810 4.94 -17.12 8.25
C PRO A 810 5.65 -15.78 8.48
N SER A 811 5.29 -14.72 7.74
CA SER A 811 5.74 -13.35 8.02
C SER A 811 4.95 -12.80 9.23
N PRO A 812 5.63 -12.34 10.29
CA PRO A 812 4.96 -11.99 11.55
C PRO A 812 4.00 -10.79 11.45
N LEU A 813 4.13 -9.96 10.43
CA LEU A 813 3.23 -8.82 10.20
C LEU A 813 2.03 -9.18 9.32
N ALA A 814 1.98 -10.39 8.75
CA ALA A 814 0.98 -10.76 7.75
C ALA A 814 -0.21 -11.50 8.38
N GLY A 815 -1.39 -10.96 8.17
CA GLY A 815 -2.66 -11.55 8.59
C GLY A 815 -3.52 -10.64 9.45
N THR A 816 -4.68 -11.17 9.88
CA THR A 816 -5.66 -10.42 10.70
C THR A 816 -5.19 -10.26 12.14
N SER A 817 -4.76 -11.35 12.78
CA SER A 817 -4.27 -11.33 14.17
C SER A 817 -3.04 -10.43 14.36
N PRO A 818 -2.00 -10.46 13.47
CA PRO A 818 -0.90 -9.51 13.51
C PRO A 818 -1.36 -8.05 13.38
N LEU A 819 -2.28 -7.76 12.47
CA LEU A 819 -2.80 -6.40 12.33
C LEU A 819 -3.55 -5.95 13.60
N ALA A 820 -4.39 -6.80 14.18
CA ALA A 820 -5.10 -6.51 15.42
C ALA A 820 -4.11 -6.19 16.57
N ALA A 821 -3.02 -6.95 16.67
CA ALA A 821 -1.95 -6.70 17.64
C ALA A 821 -1.24 -5.36 17.38
N LEU A 822 -0.90 -5.04 16.13
CA LEU A 822 -0.29 -3.76 15.74
C LEU A 822 -1.19 -2.57 16.07
N LEU A 823 -2.50 -2.72 15.89
CA LEU A 823 -3.51 -1.71 16.21
C LEU A 823 -3.73 -1.56 17.73
N GLY A 824 -3.10 -2.39 18.56
CA GLY A 824 -3.23 -2.34 20.01
C GLY A 824 -4.63 -2.69 20.50
N THR A 825 -5.33 -3.57 19.80
CA THR A 825 -6.68 -4.00 20.18
C THR A 825 -6.64 -4.96 21.37
N THR A 826 -7.71 -4.93 22.17
CA THR A 826 -7.95 -5.90 23.23
C THR A 826 -8.92 -6.96 22.73
N GLN A 827 -8.54 -8.23 22.78
CA GLN A 827 -9.47 -9.30 22.48
C GLN A 827 -10.60 -9.30 23.51
N ILE A 828 -11.84 -9.40 23.04
CA ILE A 828 -13.05 -9.46 23.86
C ILE A 828 -13.85 -10.72 23.56
N ASP A 829 -14.51 -11.24 24.59
CA ASP A 829 -15.43 -12.37 24.54
C ASP A 829 -16.64 -12.13 25.46
N THR A 830 -17.46 -13.16 25.65
CA THR A 830 -18.66 -13.09 26.50
C THR A 830 -18.38 -12.80 27.98
N GLY A 831 -17.13 -12.98 28.44
CA GLY A 831 -16.68 -12.70 29.82
C GLY A 831 -16.07 -11.31 30.00
N THR A 832 -15.87 -10.57 28.93
CA THR A 832 -15.20 -9.27 28.98
C THR A 832 -16.06 -8.23 29.69
N SER A 833 -15.45 -7.51 30.65
CA SER A 833 -16.08 -6.43 31.40
C SER A 833 -15.38 -5.08 31.27
N ASP A 834 -14.12 -5.06 30.78
CA ASP A 834 -13.35 -3.84 30.55
C ASP A 834 -13.30 -3.49 29.05
N PHE A 835 -13.94 -2.40 28.69
CA PHE A 835 -13.99 -1.83 27.36
C PHE A 835 -13.30 -0.45 27.27
N SER A 836 -12.48 -0.12 28.24
CA SER A 836 -11.89 1.22 28.37
C SER A 836 -10.92 1.59 27.24
N SER A 837 -10.33 0.60 26.56
CA SER A 837 -9.41 0.83 25.45
C SER A 837 -10.06 1.53 24.24
N GLY A 838 -11.34 1.29 24.00
CA GLY A 838 -12.04 1.69 22.77
C GLY A 838 -11.55 0.95 21.52
N LYS A 839 -10.69 -0.06 21.67
CA LYS A 839 -10.05 -0.80 20.59
C LYS A 839 -10.24 -2.29 20.80
N PHE A 840 -11.05 -2.92 19.96
CA PHE A 840 -11.58 -4.24 20.21
C PHE A 840 -11.14 -5.25 19.15
N PHE A 841 -10.90 -6.49 19.56
CA PHE A 841 -10.65 -7.62 18.69
C PHE A 841 -11.64 -8.73 19.02
N VAL A 842 -12.46 -9.12 18.05
CA VAL A 842 -13.45 -10.18 18.20
C VAL A 842 -13.11 -11.31 17.25
N ARG A 843 -12.98 -12.52 17.80
CA ARG A 843 -12.65 -13.72 17.03
C ARG A 843 -13.84 -14.65 16.99
N TYR A 844 -14.32 -14.99 15.82
CA TYR A 844 -15.41 -15.93 15.60
C TYR A 844 -14.85 -17.33 15.32
N LYS A 845 -15.54 -18.34 15.83
CA LYS A 845 -15.10 -19.74 15.70
C LYS A 845 -15.17 -20.20 14.25
N ASP A 846 -14.22 -21.00 13.80
CA ASP A 846 -14.15 -21.62 12.48
C ASP A 846 -15.44 -22.37 12.09
N ALA A 847 -16.05 -23.10 13.05
CA ALA A 847 -17.28 -23.85 12.81
C ALA A 847 -18.52 -22.97 12.63
N ASP A 848 -18.46 -21.72 13.05
CA ASP A 848 -19.62 -20.82 13.19
C ASP A 848 -19.52 -19.61 12.24
N SER A 849 -18.37 -19.39 11.58
CA SER A 849 -18.12 -18.22 10.76
C SER A 849 -17.24 -18.54 9.55
N SER A 850 -17.28 -17.65 8.55
CA SER A 850 -16.44 -17.68 7.36
C SER A 850 -15.96 -16.27 7.03
N HIS A 851 -15.10 -16.16 6.00
CA HIS A 851 -14.64 -14.86 5.48
C HIS A 851 -15.81 -13.92 5.13
N GLY A 852 -16.94 -14.47 4.68
CA GLY A 852 -18.13 -13.70 4.26
C GLY A 852 -19.06 -13.26 5.39
N SER A 853 -18.84 -13.69 6.63
CA SER A 853 -19.83 -13.56 7.73
C SER A 853 -20.16 -12.13 8.15
N LEU A 854 -19.34 -11.11 7.77
CA LEU A 854 -19.71 -9.71 7.95
C LEU A 854 -20.66 -9.22 6.86
N ALA A 855 -20.50 -9.67 5.61
CA ALA A 855 -21.22 -9.11 4.47
C ALA A 855 -22.60 -9.76 4.27
N SER A 856 -22.77 -11.01 4.72
CA SER A 856 -23.97 -11.82 4.45
C SER A 856 -24.24 -12.80 5.59
N PRO A 857 -25.50 -13.08 5.87
CA PRO A 857 -25.88 -14.14 6.83
C PRO A 857 -25.47 -15.56 6.37
N GLY A 858 -24.79 -15.70 5.22
CA GLY A 858 -24.28 -16.98 4.75
C GLY A 858 -25.36 -17.92 4.20
N LYS A 859 -24.97 -19.18 3.98
CA LYS A 859 -25.80 -20.21 3.35
C LYS A 859 -26.55 -21.09 4.34
N ASP A 860 -26.21 -21.04 5.62
CA ASP A 860 -26.82 -21.85 6.66
C ASP A 860 -27.12 -21.06 7.93
N LEU A 861 -27.84 -21.71 8.86
CA LEU A 861 -28.26 -21.07 10.11
C LEU A 861 -27.11 -20.70 11.05
N ILE A 862 -25.96 -21.37 10.93
CA ILE A 862 -24.80 -21.17 11.81
C ILE A 862 -24.08 -19.88 11.40
N GLU A 863 -23.83 -19.68 10.11
CA GLU A 863 -23.28 -18.43 9.61
C GLU A 863 -24.22 -17.24 9.85
N ALA A 864 -25.54 -17.46 9.81
CA ALA A 864 -26.55 -16.45 10.14
C ALA A 864 -26.48 -15.99 11.60
N ASP A 865 -26.13 -16.88 12.53
CA ASP A 865 -25.96 -16.53 13.96
C ASP A 865 -24.72 -15.64 14.13
N ALA A 866 -23.59 -15.94 13.46
CA ALA A 866 -22.38 -15.10 13.46
C ALA A 866 -22.66 -13.71 12.85
N PHE A 867 -23.32 -13.65 11.71
CA PHE A 867 -23.71 -12.36 11.10
C PHE A 867 -24.57 -11.53 12.05
N THR A 868 -25.58 -12.15 12.70
CA THR A 868 -26.46 -11.46 13.64
C THR A 868 -25.69 -10.91 14.85
N GLU A 869 -24.73 -11.67 15.37
CA GLU A 869 -23.90 -11.25 16.49
C GLU A 869 -22.94 -10.14 16.11
N ILE A 870 -22.31 -10.23 14.91
CA ILE A 870 -21.48 -9.17 14.33
C ILE A 870 -22.28 -7.88 14.20
N MET A 871 -23.50 -7.94 13.63
CA MET A 871 -24.33 -6.77 13.43
C MET A 871 -24.82 -6.19 14.75
N THR A 872 -25.17 -7.02 15.73
CA THR A 872 -25.54 -6.57 17.08
C THR A 872 -24.40 -5.81 17.75
N SER A 873 -23.18 -6.34 17.69
CA SER A 873 -21.98 -5.69 18.22
C SER A 873 -21.67 -4.37 17.50
N THR A 874 -21.81 -4.37 16.17
CA THR A 874 -21.60 -3.19 15.33
C THR A 874 -22.59 -2.07 15.65
N ILE A 875 -23.89 -2.38 15.70
CA ILE A 875 -24.94 -1.40 15.98
C ILE A 875 -24.79 -0.83 17.39
N ASN A 876 -24.47 -1.67 18.39
CA ASN A 876 -24.20 -1.17 19.73
C ASN A 876 -22.98 -0.23 19.78
N LEU A 877 -21.91 -0.58 19.07
CA LEU A 877 -20.72 0.28 18.98
C LEU A 877 -21.10 1.63 18.36
N PHE A 878 -21.78 1.66 17.22
CA PHE A 878 -22.17 2.86 16.50
C PHE A 878 -23.22 3.70 17.24
N SER A 879 -23.99 3.09 18.12
CA SER A 879 -24.90 3.79 19.04
C SER A 879 -24.21 4.41 20.25
N GLY A 880 -22.86 4.45 20.26
CA GLY A 880 -22.05 5.01 21.35
C GLY A 880 -21.78 4.04 22.51
N GLY A 881 -22.27 2.79 22.42
CA GLY A 881 -22.02 1.73 23.40
C GLY A 881 -20.66 1.03 23.19
N ASN A 882 -20.61 -0.20 23.67
CA ASN A 882 -19.50 -1.12 23.47
C ASN A 882 -19.98 -2.32 22.63
N PRO A 883 -19.10 -3.06 21.97
CA PRO A 883 -19.51 -4.27 21.28
C PRO A 883 -20.24 -5.24 22.21
N ALA A 884 -21.39 -5.75 21.78
CA ALA A 884 -22.19 -6.72 22.54
C ALA A 884 -21.84 -8.14 22.10
N VAL A 885 -20.92 -8.76 22.81
CA VAL A 885 -20.55 -10.15 22.58
C VAL A 885 -21.38 -11.03 23.50
N THR A 886 -22.43 -11.64 22.95
CA THR A 886 -23.43 -12.36 23.73
C THR A 886 -23.60 -13.83 23.33
N GLY A 887 -23.12 -14.21 22.15
CA GLY A 887 -23.39 -15.50 21.53
C GLY A 887 -22.35 -16.57 21.78
N SER A 888 -22.67 -17.78 21.34
CA SER A 888 -21.77 -18.95 21.37
C SER A 888 -20.79 -18.99 20.22
N THR A 889 -20.93 -18.09 19.24
CA THR A 889 -20.15 -18.05 18.01
C THR A 889 -18.76 -17.42 18.23
N VAL A 890 -18.59 -16.60 19.28
CA VAL A 890 -17.31 -15.98 19.61
C VAL A 890 -16.39 -16.97 20.32
N ALA A 891 -15.11 -16.97 19.89
CA ALA A 891 -14.08 -17.75 20.53
C ALA A 891 -13.72 -17.16 21.90
N PRO A 892 -13.61 -17.98 22.96
CA PRO A 892 -13.15 -17.49 24.26
C PRO A 892 -11.71 -17.02 24.19
N ILE A 893 -11.36 -16.05 25.04
CA ILE A 893 -9.96 -15.69 25.29
C ILE A 893 -9.28 -16.93 25.91
N ALA A 894 -8.19 -17.39 25.28
CA ALA A 894 -7.44 -18.50 25.82
C ALA A 894 -6.93 -18.14 27.22
N ALA A 895 -7.15 -18.98 28.18
CA ALA A 895 -6.53 -18.82 29.51
C ALA A 895 -5.00 -18.95 29.32
N GLU A 896 -4.23 -17.91 29.73
CA GLU A 896 -2.78 -17.90 29.70
C GLU A 896 -2.18 -19.01 30.58
#